data_1996a3b6166ee61d765fbc786875cf4b
#
_entry.id   1996a3b6166ee61d765fbc786875cf4b
#
_cell.length_a   1.000
_cell.length_b   1.000
_cell.length_c   1.000
_cell.angle_alpha   90.00
_cell.angle_beta   90.00
_cell.angle_gamma   90.00
#
_symmetry.space_group_name_H-M   'P 1'
#
loop_
_entity.id
_entity.type
_entity.pdbx_description
1 polymer ?
#
loop_
_entity_poly.entity_id
_entity_poly.type
_entity_poly.pdbx_seq_one_letter_code
_entity_poly.pdbx_strand_id
1 'polypeptide(L)'
;MNLRFSSALTLACTAVGLLYLPTATTAAEPAKPQITKPQITKLEIIPSSVELKGSRDERRILVIGRTADGVAHDLTAEAVIKSAADVVIIDKMGFVLPRKVGETKLSVQVAGQQAEVAVRVIDVAEKPVSFVREIMPLMSKVGCNAGTCHGSRVGKGGFKLSLRGYDALYDYRALVDDLSGRRFNRAQPSQSLMLLKPTQGVPHEGGFLFDEESQAYKLIEQWIAEGCVFDSAPKVVRLEVMPAKPLLQRGGQFQSQIVIAHYADGISRDVSRNAIFKTSDFEVAEIDKAGRIEAIRRGEASIMVRFEGRYFANPVTVLGDREKFRWNDSPDYNLIDTHVNAKLRRMKTLPSGLSTDAEFLRRISLDVAGITPTPAEVRAFLADPRDSRTKRTAKIKQLIDSPGYVDYWTLKWSDLLMSNRKFIKEKGVWAFRNWIRSSIASGKPYDEFAHELMTASGSTFENPPANYFRIAREPKLLMENMTQVFLGTRFMCAQCHDHPFERWTQNNYYELSAFFADVGRKPGITGGDEIIYTLNAPVTVTNVSTGQAVDALFPFEHNGIDKSLTDRRKQLGQWLTSKENPYFAKSLVNRYWSYFMGQGIIDPVDDIRSSNPPTNPELLEALTDDFINHGFDLKRLVELIVSSHTYQRSYRSNEWNVNDTVNYSHALPRRLTAEQLYDTIIAATGSPRNIPGVPAGFRAGQLPDPQIGLKFLDMFGRAPRESPCECERSAKVSLGQTLNLVNGPTIANSIIHPQGLIAKLASEKADNKKTIESVYLSVLCRFPTEDEMKNGEQFFTEVGSPSEAAQDLMWALINSSAFLFNR
;
A
#
# COMPACT_ATOMS: atom_id res chain seq x y z
N MET A 1 -34.22 36.72 -0.28
CA MET A 1 -34.93 36.79 0.99
C MET A 1 -33.84 36.85 2.07
N ASN A 2 -33.65 38.02 2.67
CA ASN A 2 -32.59 38.31 3.59
C ASN A 2 -32.88 37.66 4.95
N LEU A 3 -32.13 36.68 5.32
CA LEU A 3 -32.08 36.16 6.69
C LEU A 3 -31.30 37.16 7.53
N ARG A 4 -32.00 37.87 8.40
CA ARG A 4 -31.40 38.71 9.44
C ARG A 4 -30.84 37.80 10.53
N PHE A 5 -29.53 37.67 10.56
CA PHE A 5 -28.86 37.16 11.77
C PHE A 5 -28.96 38.21 12.90
N SER A 6 -29.60 37.82 13.97
CA SER A 6 -29.67 38.59 15.21
C SER A 6 -28.26 38.63 15.82
N SER A 7 -27.77 39.85 16.01
CA SER A 7 -26.50 40.22 16.62
C SER A 7 -26.52 39.97 18.14
N ALA A 8 -25.98 38.82 18.52
CA ALA A 8 -25.64 38.56 19.91
C ALA A 8 -24.41 37.63 20.01
N LEU A 9 -23.26 38.06 19.50
CA LEU A 9 -21.93 37.57 19.92
C LEU A 9 -20.86 38.61 19.58
N THR A 10 -20.89 39.73 20.21
CA THR A 10 -19.80 40.70 20.24
C THR A 10 -19.69 41.24 21.67
N LEU A 11 -18.82 40.64 22.44
CA LEU A 11 -18.11 41.28 23.58
C LEU A 11 -17.31 40.20 24.33
N ALA A 12 -16.03 40.10 24.04
CA ALA A 12 -14.98 39.81 24.99
C ALA A 12 -13.65 39.55 24.26
N CYS A 13 -13.11 40.64 23.73
CA CYS A 13 -11.66 40.70 23.45
C CYS A 13 -11.21 42.12 23.73
N THR A 14 -11.02 42.46 25.00
CA THR A 14 -10.26 43.65 25.40
C THR A 14 -9.09 43.18 26.24
N ALA A 15 -7.95 43.44 25.69
CA ALA A 15 -6.60 43.52 26.16
C ALA A 15 -6.38 43.56 27.69
N VAL A 16 -5.50 42.66 28.15
CA VAL A 16 -4.53 43.00 29.21
C VAL A 16 -3.18 42.52 28.68
N GLY A 17 -2.42 43.44 28.09
CA GLY A 17 -1.01 43.31 27.84
C GLY A 17 -0.26 43.50 29.15
N LEU A 18 0.24 42.41 29.73
CA LEU A 18 1.27 42.46 30.75
C LEU A 18 2.50 41.76 30.13
N LEU A 19 3.53 42.59 29.88
CA LEU A 19 4.89 42.20 29.58
C LEU A 19 5.41 41.30 30.72
N TYR A 20 5.42 39.98 30.47
CA TYR A 20 6.29 39.06 31.18
C TYR A 20 7.50 38.77 30.31
N LEU A 21 8.65 39.33 30.67
CA LEU A 21 9.95 38.85 30.25
C LEU A 21 10.13 37.46 30.88
N PRO A 22 10.30 36.37 30.08
CA PRO A 22 10.70 35.13 30.70
C PRO A 22 12.17 35.23 31.07
N THR A 23 12.45 35.15 32.36
CA THR A 23 13.76 34.77 32.87
C THR A 23 14.07 33.39 32.27
N ALA A 24 15.11 33.31 31.48
CA ALA A 24 15.63 32.07 30.96
C ALA A 24 16.10 31.18 32.12
N THR A 25 15.22 30.38 32.66
CA THR A 25 15.61 29.19 33.40
C THR A 25 16.10 28.22 32.37
N THR A 26 17.37 27.95 32.29
CA THR A 26 17.97 26.82 31.60
C THR A 26 17.29 25.57 32.14
N ALA A 27 16.32 25.08 31.39
CA ALA A 27 15.78 23.73 31.61
C ALA A 27 16.99 22.77 31.46
N ALA A 28 17.36 22.11 32.55
CA ALA A 28 18.32 21.04 32.51
C ALA A 28 17.82 20.03 31.47
N GLU A 29 18.67 19.68 30.50
CA GLU A 29 18.43 18.57 29.59
C GLU A 29 17.97 17.37 30.42
N PRO A 30 16.86 16.71 30.04
CA PRO A 30 16.43 15.51 30.75
C PRO A 30 17.60 14.53 30.73
N ALA A 31 18.08 14.14 31.90
CA ALA A 31 19.17 13.17 32.05
C ALA A 31 18.82 11.94 31.20
N LYS A 32 19.68 11.60 30.24
CA LYS A 32 19.56 10.37 29.47
C LYS A 32 19.40 9.22 30.46
N PRO A 33 18.35 8.41 30.36
CA PRO A 33 18.14 7.32 31.30
C PRO A 33 19.40 6.46 31.31
N GLN A 34 19.97 6.21 32.50
CA GLN A 34 21.09 5.29 32.65
C GLN A 34 20.60 3.91 32.23
N ILE A 35 21.02 3.49 31.02
CA ILE A 35 20.70 2.19 30.45
C ILE A 35 21.52 1.18 31.22
N THR A 36 20.92 0.47 32.15
CA THR A 36 21.52 -0.74 32.73
C THR A 36 21.80 -1.72 31.60
N LYS A 37 23.04 -2.16 31.43
CA LYS A 37 23.41 -3.14 30.42
C LYS A 37 22.57 -4.42 30.63
N PRO A 38 21.93 -4.96 29.57
CA PRO A 38 21.11 -6.15 29.70
C PRO A 38 21.95 -7.33 30.14
N GLN A 39 21.44 -8.13 31.08
CA GLN A 39 22.12 -9.37 31.51
C GLN A 39 21.93 -10.43 30.42
N ILE A 40 23.00 -10.71 29.69
CA ILE A 40 23.00 -11.69 28.62
C ILE A 40 23.20 -13.09 29.23
N THR A 41 22.27 -13.99 28.88
CA THR A 41 22.31 -15.39 29.37
C THR A 41 22.79 -16.36 28.29
N LYS A 42 22.69 -16.03 27.02
CA LYS A 42 23.09 -16.88 25.90
C LYS A 42 23.60 -16.06 24.72
N LEU A 43 24.61 -16.55 24.03
CA LEU A 43 25.04 -16.04 22.72
C LEU A 43 24.49 -16.94 21.59
N GLU A 44 24.07 -16.29 20.52
CA GLU A 44 23.70 -16.88 19.24
C GLU A 44 24.56 -16.23 18.16
N ILE A 45 25.23 -17.03 17.34
CA ILE A 45 26.05 -16.52 16.23
C ILE A 45 25.37 -16.82 14.91
N ILE A 46 25.26 -15.83 14.06
CA ILE A 46 24.63 -15.91 12.74
C ILE A 46 25.67 -15.54 11.67
N PRO A 47 25.98 -16.43 10.71
CA PRO A 47 25.57 -17.83 10.63
C PRO A 47 26.29 -18.69 11.68
N SER A 48 25.80 -19.89 11.97
CA SER A 48 26.38 -20.82 12.96
C SER A 48 27.67 -21.48 12.48
N SER A 49 27.97 -21.43 11.19
CA SER A 49 29.23 -21.90 10.58
C SER A 49 29.54 -21.04 9.34
N VAL A 50 30.81 -20.98 8.99
CA VAL A 50 31.31 -20.17 7.86
C VAL A 50 32.08 -21.08 6.90
N GLU A 51 31.72 -21.03 5.62
CA GLU A 51 32.47 -21.66 4.54
C GLU A 51 32.91 -20.58 3.55
N LEU A 52 34.20 -20.58 3.19
CA LEU A 52 34.81 -19.61 2.28
C LEU A 52 35.45 -20.30 1.07
N LYS A 53 35.18 -19.74 -0.14
CA LYS A 53 35.67 -20.33 -1.40
C LYS A 53 36.18 -19.25 -2.37
N GLY A 54 37.47 -19.09 -2.45
CA GLY A 54 38.17 -18.10 -3.26
C GLY A 54 38.73 -16.94 -2.42
N SER A 55 39.79 -16.28 -2.91
CA SER A 55 40.51 -15.24 -2.20
C SER A 55 39.66 -14.00 -1.80
N ARG A 56 38.60 -13.70 -2.54
CA ARG A 56 37.68 -12.57 -2.32
C ARG A 56 36.31 -12.95 -1.76
N ASP A 57 36.16 -14.23 -1.33
CA ASP A 57 34.94 -14.61 -0.62
C ASP A 57 35.00 -14.07 0.83
N GLU A 58 33.88 -13.60 1.34
CA GLU A 58 33.79 -13.09 2.70
C GLU A 58 32.44 -13.45 3.29
N ARG A 59 32.38 -13.57 4.62
CA ARG A 59 31.12 -13.79 5.35
C ARG A 59 31.11 -12.92 6.60
N ARG A 60 30.05 -12.12 6.73
CA ARG A 60 29.79 -11.37 7.96
C ARG A 60 29.25 -12.32 9.02
N ILE A 61 29.68 -12.15 10.27
CA ILE A 61 29.07 -12.82 11.43
C ILE A 61 28.40 -11.76 12.32
N LEU A 62 27.23 -12.10 12.83
CA LEU A 62 26.52 -11.32 13.85
C LEU A 62 26.54 -12.06 15.16
N VAL A 63 26.76 -11.31 16.24
CA VAL A 63 26.77 -11.82 17.61
C VAL A 63 25.51 -11.29 18.32
N ILE A 64 24.54 -12.18 18.53
CA ILE A 64 23.27 -11.85 19.17
C ILE A 64 23.28 -12.37 20.61
N GLY A 65 23.22 -11.46 21.57
CA GLY A 65 23.02 -11.80 22.98
C GLY A 65 21.53 -11.92 23.30
N ARG A 66 21.13 -12.98 24.00
CA ARG A 66 19.77 -13.13 24.51
C ARG A 66 19.73 -12.99 26.01
N THR A 67 18.76 -12.24 26.51
CA THR A 67 18.43 -12.11 27.92
C THR A 67 17.58 -13.29 28.39
N ALA A 68 17.36 -13.44 29.68
CA ALA A 68 16.56 -14.54 30.27
C ALA A 68 15.10 -14.55 29.79
N ASP A 69 14.54 -13.39 29.47
CA ASP A 69 13.20 -13.20 28.87
C ASP A 69 13.18 -13.33 27.34
N GLY A 70 14.33 -13.73 26.73
CA GLY A 70 14.44 -14.03 25.31
C GLY A 70 14.68 -12.81 24.39
N VAL A 71 14.84 -11.60 24.94
CA VAL A 71 15.11 -10.40 24.15
C VAL A 71 16.47 -10.50 23.48
N ALA A 72 16.51 -10.20 22.17
CA ALA A 72 17.72 -10.20 21.37
C ALA A 72 18.41 -8.83 21.38
N HIS A 73 19.73 -8.83 21.52
CA HIS A 73 20.58 -7.64 21.44
C HIS A 73 21.74 -7.92 20.48
N ASP A 74 21.94 -7.05 19.51
CA ASP A 74 23.11 -7.11 18.64
C ASP A 74 24.36 -6.61 19.39
N LEU A 75 25.26 -7.53 19.67
CA LEU A 75 26.51 -7.30 20.36
C LEU A 75 27.75 -7.39 19.43
N THR A 76 27.49 -7.43 18.10
CA THR A 76 28.56 -7.62 17.09
C THR A 76 29.70 -6.60 17.22
N ALA A 77 29.36 -5.34 17.46
CA ALA A 77 30.33 -4.26 17.60
C ALA A 77 31.15 -4.33 18.93
N GLU A 78 30.62 -5.02 19.95
CA GLU A 78 31.24 -5.15 21.28
C GLU A 78 31.98 -6.47 21.42
N ALA A 79 31.76 -7.42 20.51
CA ALA A 79 32.30 -8.76 20.59
C ALA A 79 33.80 -8.79 20.23
N VAL A 80 34.58 -9.51 21.04
CA VAL A 80 35.97 -9.84 20.73
C VAL A 80 35.96 -11.20 20.02
N ILE A 81 36.39 -11.19 18.74
CA ILE A 81 36.41 -12.37 17.90
C ILE A 81 37.87 -12.71 17.60
N LYS A 82 38.30 -13.95 17.89
CA LYS A 82 39.66 -14.43 17.63
C LYS A 82 39.62 -15.74 16.88
N SER A 83 40.50 -15.90 15.90
CA SER A 83 40.73 -17.17 15.22
C SER A 83 41.72 -18.02 15.99
N ALA A 84 41.47 -19.32 16.13
CA ALA A 84 42.38 -20.28 16.76
C ALA A 84 43.60 -20.56 15.88
N ALA A 85 43.54 -20.38 14.57
CA ALA A 85 44.61 -20.58 13.63
C ALA A 85 44.66 -19.47 12.57
N ASP A 86 45.83 -19.29 11.93
CA ASP A 86 46.04 -18.26 10.89
C ASP A 86 45.48 -18.70 9.52
N VAL A 87 44.21 -19.15 9.55
CA VAL A 87 43.44 -19.58 8.37
C VAL A 87 42.58 -18.45 7.82
N VAL A 88 42.13 -17.52 8.68
CA VAL A 88 41.28 -16.41 8.32
C VAL A 88 41.68 -15.10 9.01
N ILE A 89 41.27 -14.00 8.44
CA ILE A 89 41.36 -12.65 9.01
C ILE A 89 39.97 -12.19 9.33
N ILE A 90 39.79 -11.46 10.44
CA ILE A 90 38.52 -10.85 10.82
C ILE A 90 38.72 -9.34 10.80
N ASP A 91 37.88 -8.66 10.06
CA ASP A 91 37.91 -7.20 9.99
C ASP A 91 37.11 -6.54 11.12
N LYS A 92 37.19 -5.20 11.23
CA LYS A 92 36.50 -4.40 12.24
C LYS A 92 34.96 -4.42 12.12
N MET A 93 34.42 -4.86 10.97
CA MET A 93 32.98 -4.93 10.70
C MET A 93 32.39 -6.34 10.91
N GLY A 94 33.26 -7.29 11.39
CA GLY A 94 32.84 -8.68 11.62
C GLY A 94 32.86 -9.57 10.38
N PHE A 95 33.53 -9.16 9.29
CA PHE A 95 33.70 -10.02 8.13
C PHE A 95 34.91 -10.95 8.33
N VAL A 96 34.67 -12.23 8.04
CA VAL A 96 35.68 -13.30 8.02
C VAL A 96 36.15 -13.44 6.58
N LEU A 97 37.45 -13.24 6.37
CA LEU A 97 38.11 -13.30 5.06
C LEU A 97 39.11 -14.48 5.05
N PRO A 98 39.23 -15.20 3.93
CA PRO A 98 40.16 -16.34 3.81
C PRO A 98 41.62 -15.87 3.72
N ARG A 99 42.52 -16.63 4.34
CA ARG A 99 43.96 -16.42 4.25
C ARG A 99 44.71 -17.66 3.76
N LYS A 100 44.30 -18.82 4.24
CA LYS A 100 44.86 -20.11 3.85
C LYS A 100 43.78 -21.17 3.82
N VAL A 101 43.92 -22.17 2.98
CA VAL A 101 43.06 -23.37 2.98
C VAL A 101 43.20 -24.09 4.33
N GLY A 102 42.08 -24.49 4.92
CA GLY A 102 42.08 -25.21 6.18
C GLY A 102 40.78 -24.98 7.00
N GLU A 103 40.78 -25.53 8.19
CA GLU A 103 39.72 -25.42 9.15
C GLU A 103 40.20 -24.71 10.40
N THR A 104 39.36 -23.89 11.01
CA THR A 104 39.59 -23.20 12.28
C THR A 104 38.31 -22.99 13.04
N LYS A 105 38.43 -22.60 14.29
CA LYS A 105 37.31 -22.11 15.10
C LYS A 105 37.54 -20.66 15.46
N LEU A 106 36.49 -19.88 15.38
CA LEU A 106 36.44 -18.52 15.93
C LEU A 106 35.89 -18.58 17.34
N SER A 107 36.63 -18.05 18.30
CA SER A 107 36.17 -17.81 19.66
C SER A 107 35.56 -16.41 19.73
N VAL A 108 34.34 -16.31 20.15
CA VAL A 108 33.58 -15.07 20.31
C VAL A 108 33.32 -14.84 21.79
N GLN A 109 33.75 -13.68 22.30
CA GLN A 109 33.58 -13.32 23.72
C GLN A 109 32.95 -11.94 23.84
N VAL A 110 31.86 -11.83 24.58
CA VAL A 110 31.14 -10.56 24.89
C VAL A 110 30.25 -10.74 26.11
N ALA A 111 30.09 -9.70 26.91
CA ALA A 111 29.18 -9.65 28.06
C ALA A 111 29.34 -10.85 29.03
N GLY A 112 30.55 -11.34 29.20
CA GLY A 112 30.87 -12.49 30.10
C GLY A 112 30.46 -13.87 29.54
N GLN A 113 29.96 -13.92 28.31
CA GLN A 113 29.61 -15.15 27.62
C GLN A 113 30.62 -15.49 26.53
N GLN A 114 30.70 -16.76 26.15
CA GLN A 114 31.57 -17.26 25.10
C GLN A 114 30.81 -18.20 24.16
N ALA A 115 31.13 -18.14 22.86
CA ALA A 115 30.64 -19.04 21.83
C ALA A 115 31.74 -19.36 20.82
N GLU A 116 31.57 -20.45 20.05
CA GLU A 116 32.48 -20.84 18.99
C GLU A 116 31.76 -20.94 17.66
N VAL A 117 32.45 -20.60 16.57
CA VAL A 117 31.97 -20.75 15.18
C VAL A 117 33.01 -21.57 14.39
N ALA A 118 32.56 -22.64 13.76
CA ALA A 118 33.41 -23.41 12.84
C ALA A 118 33.59 -22.64 11.53
N VAL A 119 34.82 -22.53 11.06
CA VAL A 119 35.18 -21.90 9.78
C VAL A 119 35.99 -22.87 8.94
N ARG A 120 35.58 -23.00 7.68
CA ARG A 120 36.28 -23.82 6.68
C ARG A 120 36.62 -22.97 5.47
N VAL A 121 37.87 -22.89 5.11
CA VAL A 121 38.38 -22.30 3.87
C VAL A 121 38.68 -23.43 2.89
N ILE A 122 37.89 -23.51 1.83
CA ILE A 122 38.01 -24.60 0.82
C ILE A 122 39.10 -24.25 -0.21
N ASP A 123 39.12 -22.97 -0.61
CA ASP A 123 39.93 -22.46 -1.70
C ASP A 123 40.30 -21.00 -1.45
N VAL A 124 41.54 -20.62 -1.80
CA VAL A 124 42.03 -19.24 -1.79
C VAL A 124 42.57 -18.81 -3.15
N ALA A 125 42.23 -19.54 -4.22
CA ALA A 125 42.67 -19.20 -5.56
C ALA A 125 42.15 -17.81 -5.98
N GLU A 126 43.07 -17.03 -6.55
CA GLU A 126 42.69 -15.77 -7.19
C GLU A 126 41.94 -16.04 -8.49
N LYS A 127 40.81 -15.40 -8.67
CA LYS A 127 40.00 -15.43 -9.90
C LYS A 127 40.04 -14.07 -10.53
N PRO A 128 39.92 -13.97 -11.86
CA PRO A 128 39.70 -12.66 -12.50
C PRO A 128 38.54 -11.90 -11.90
N VAL A 129 38.61 -10.58 -11.90
CA VAL A 129 37.53 -9.74 -11.37
C VAL A 129 36.34 -9.80 -12.31
N SER A 130 35.20 -10.16 -11.77
CA SER A 130 33.93 -10.23 -12.50
C SER A 130 33.32 -8.83 -12.66
N PHE A 131 33.08 -8.42 -13.92
CA PHE A 131 32.35 -7.20 -14.19
C PHE A 131 30.93 -7.26 -13.62
N VAL A 132 30.22 -8.35 -13.90
CA VAL A 132 28.82 -8.51 -13.51
C VAL A 132 28.64 -8.67 -12.00
N ARG A 133 29.47 -9.51 -11.34
CA ARG A 133 29.32 -9.85 -9.91
C ARG A 133 30.02 -8.90 -8.95
N GLU A 134 31.00 -8.11 -9.42
CA GLU A 134 31.83 -7.30 -8.53
C GLU A 134 31.85 -5.82 -8.94
N ILE A 135 32.14 -5.48 -10.19
CA ILE A 135 32.24 -4.09 -10.62
C ILE A 135 30.88 -3.39 -10.71
N MET A 136 29.88 -4.04 -11.32
CA MET A 136 28.53 -3.46 -11.42
C MET A 136 27.84 -3.21 -10.07
N PRO A 137 27.82 -4.18 -9.14
CA PRO A 137 27.28 -3.94 -7.81
C PRO A 137 28.01 -2.83 -7.05
N LEU A 138 29.33 -2.77 -7.19
CA LEU A 138 30.15 -1.69 -6.62
C LEU A 138 29.75 -0.33 -7.19
N MET A 139 29.65 -0.18 -8.52
CA MET A 139 29.18 1.07 -9.15
C MET A 139 27.78 1.47 -8.67
N SER A 140 26.92 0.47 -8.47
CA SER A 140 25.58 0.72 -7.94
C SER A 140 25.60 1.18 -6.48
N LYS A 141 26.48 0.59 -5.66
CA LYS A 141 26.68 0.93 -4.24
C LYS A 141 27.16 2.36 -4.07
N VAL A 142 28.14 2.77 -4.85
CA VAL A 142 28.70 4.13 -4.78
C VAL A 142 27.90 5.16 -5.56
N GLY A 143 26.86 4.74 -6.31
CA GLY A 143 25.88 5.63 -6.93
C GLY A 143 26.19 6.07 -8.37
N CYS A 144 27.18 5.49 -9.06
CA CYS A 144 27.53 5.86 -10.44
C CYS A 144 26.35 5.75 -11.40
N ASN A 145 25.55 4.69 -11.30
CA ASN A 145 24.37 4.42 -12.14
C ASN A 145 23.05 4.85 -11.51
N ALA A 146 23.08 5.77 -10.53
CA ALA A 146 21.87 6.36 -9.97
C ALA A 146 21.18 7.28 -10.99
N GLY A 147 19.84 7.46 -10.86
CA GLY A 147 19.06 8.32 -11.75
C GLY A 147 19.42 9.82 -11.70
N THR A 148 20.11 10.25 -10.68
CA THR A 148 20.69 11.61 -10.56
C THR A 148 22.09 11.73 -11.15
N CYS A 149 22.72 10.61 -11.49
CA CYS A 149 24.08 10.51 -12.04
C CYS A 149 24.03 9.92 -13.46
N HIS A 150 24.95 9.00 -13.80
CA HIS A 150 25.07 8.43 -15.13
C HIS A 150 23.89 7.51 -15.52
N GLY A 151 23.08 7.04 -14.55
CA GLY A 151 21.84 6.30 -14.81
C GLY A 151 20.63 7.15 -15.18
N SER A 152 20.78 8.48 -15.34
CA SER A 152 19.70 9.35 -15.82
C SER A 152 19.38 9.08 -17.29
N ARG A 153 18.20 9.55 -17.76
CA ARG A 153 17.72 9.29 -19.14
C ARG A 153 18.75 9.63 -20.23
N VAL A 154 19.52 10.68 -20.03
CA VAL A 154 20.55 11.14 -20.97
C VAL A 154 21.98 10.98 -20.46
N GLY A 155 22.16 10.41 -19.27
CA GLY A 155 23.48 10.35 -18.60
C GLY A 155 23.96 11.72 -18.08
N LYS A 156 25.24 11.80 -17.78
CA LYS A 156 25.92 13.02 -17.34
C LYS A 156 27.26 13.18 -18.08
N GLY A 157 27.51 14.39 -18.60
CA GLY A 157 28.77 14.69 -19.31
C GLY A 157 29.04 13.80 -20.52
N GLY A 158 28.00 13.38 -21.25
CA GLY A 158 28.11 12.47 -22.39
C GLY A 158 28.38 10.99 -22.01
N PHE A 159 28.30 10.64 -20.73
CA PHE A 159 28.43 9.27 -20.25
C PHE A 159 27.11 8.80 -19.64
N LYS A 160 26.54 7.73 -20.19
CA LYS A 160 25.29 7.12 -19.71
C LYS A 160 25.54 5.66 -19.30
N LEU A 161 24.95 5.27 -18.19
CA LEU A 161 24.84 3.89 -17.71
C LEU A 161 23.36 3.49 -17.65
N SER A 162 23.10 2.21 -17.60
CA SER A 162 21.77 1.70 -17.31
C SER A 162 21.36 2.07 -15.87
N LEU A 163 20.10 2.45 -15.70
CA LEU A 163 19.61 2.85 -14.37
C LEU A 163 19.75 1.70 -13.36
N ARG A 164 20.58 1.90 -12.34
CA ARG A 164 20.85 0.91 -11.29
C ARG A 164 21.48 -0.39 -11.78
N GLY A 165 22.10 -0.40 -12.96
CA GLY A 165 22.81 -1.54 -13.50
C GLY A 165 21.91 -2.67 -14.00
N TYR A 166 20.73 -2.36 -14.58
CA TYR A 166 19.82 -3.41 -15.08
C TYR A 166 20.35 -4.11 -16.34
N ASP A 167 21.21 -3.43 -17.12
CA ASP A 167 21.78 -3.95 -18.36
C ASP A 167 23.31 -3.95 -18.29
N ALA A 168 23.85 -5.09 -17.90
CA ALA A 168 25.29 -5.27 -17.71
C ALA A 168 26.09 -5.08 -19.00
N LEU A 169 25.57 -5.58 -20.11
CA LEU A 169 26.26 -5.49 -21.40
C LEU A 169 26.29 -4.06 -21.92
N TYR A 170 25.19 -3.34 -21.76
CA TYR A 170 25.13 -1.92 -22.10
C TYR A 170 26.13 -1.11 -21.26
N ASP A 171 26.16 -1.34 -19.94
CA ASP A 171 27.07 -0.64 -19.03
C ASP A 171 28.53 -0.94 -19.34
N TYR A 172 28.85 -2.21 -19.64
CA TYR A 172 30.17 -2.61 -20.07
C TYR A 172 30.59 -1.88 -21.33
N ARG A 173 29.78 -1.89 -22.38
CA ARG A 173 30.06 -1.21 -23.67
C ARG A 173 30.18 0.28 -23.50
N ALA A 174 29.31 0.89 -22.71
CA ALA A 174 29.39 2.31 -22.40
C ALA A 174 30.68 2.70 -21.67
N LEU A 175 31.25 1.79 -20.87
CA LEU A 175 32.53 2.00 -20.20
C LEU A 175 33.73 1.77 -21.11
N VAL A 176 33.72 0.63 -21.82
CA VAL A 176 34.91 0.10 -22.49
C VAL A 176 35.00 0.52 -23.95
N ASP A 177 33.87 0.51 -24.68
CA ASP A 177 33.87 0.73 -26.14
C ASP A 177 33.64 2.19 -26.50
N ASP A 178 32.81 2.91 -25.76
CA ASP A 178 32.50 4.31 -26.05
C ASP A 178 33.73 5.22 -26.01
N LEU A 179 33.84 6.12 -26.98
CA LEU A 179 34.94 7.07 -27.10
C LEU A 179 36.32 6.39 -27.10
N SER A 180 36.43 5.23 -27.76
CA SER A 180 37.67 4.47 -27.90
C SER A 180 38.36 4.19 -26.55
N GLY A 181 37.58 3.82 -25.54
CA GLY A 181 38.10 3.46 -24.22
C GLY A 181 38.65 4.61 -23.39
N ARG A 182 38.26 5.87 -23.71
CA ARG A 182 38.75 7.08 -22.99
C ARG A 182 38.76 6.95 -21.45
N ARG A 183 37.89 6.12 -20.91
CA ARG A 183 37.71 5.97 -19.45
C ARG A 183 38.79 5.14 -18.77
N PHE A 184 39.58 4.37 -19.56
CA PHE A 184 40.58 3.43 -19.06
C PHE A 184 41.96 3.72 -19.62
N ASN A 185 42.95 3.68 -18.76
CA ASN A 185 44.36 3.58 -19.10
C ASN A 185 44.88 2.21 -18.66
N ARG A 186 44.91 1.24 -19.61
CA ARG A 186 45.35 -0.13 -19.33
C ARG A 186 46.84 -0.23 -19.08
N ALA A 187 47.64 0.71 -19.58
CA ALA A 187 49.10 0.74 -19.34
C ALA A 187 49.39 1.25 -17.91
N GLN A 188 48.57 2.13 -17.39
CA GLN A 188 48.69 2.67 -16.03
C GLN A 188 47.27 2.79 -15.42
N PRO A 189 46.75 1.71 -14.83
CA PRO A 189 45.35 1.64 -14.35
C PRO A 189 44.94 2.78 -13.43
N SER A 190 45.83 3.20 -12.50
CA SER A 190 45.58 4.32 -11.57
C SER A 190 45.33 5.67 -12.27
N GLN A 191 45.72 5.86 -13.53
CA GLN A 191 45.46 7.05 -14.32
C GLN A 191 44.14 6.96 -15.14
N SER A 192 43.33 5.99 -14.88
CA SER A 192 42.03 5.84 -15.53
C SER A 192 41.03 6.86 -15.02
N LEU A 193 40.24 7.49 -15.90
CA LEU A 193 39.19 8.42 -15.50
C LEU A 193 38.13 7.77 -14.60
N MET A 194 37.96 6.45 -14.71
CA MET A 194 37.07 5.69 -13.84
C MET A 194 37.57 5.63 -12.39
N LEU A 195 38.84 5.88 -12.12
CA LEU A 195 39.41 6.01 -10.78
C LEU A 195 39.60 7.48 -10.38
N LEU A 196 40.19 8.29 -11.27
CA LEU A 196 40.50 9.68 -10.97
C LEU A 196 39.26 10.54 -10.69
N LYS A 197 38.10 10.28 -11.33
CA LYS A 197 36.88 11.06 -11.09
C LYS A 197 36.26 10.75 -9.72
N PRO A 198 36.00 9.51 -9.34
CA PRO A 198 35.43 9.18 -8.03
C PRO A 198 36.34 9.54 -6.84
N THR A 199 37.68 9.57 -7.02
CA THR A 199 38.64 10.01 -6.00
C THR A 199 38.89 11.52 -6.00
N GLN A 200 38.25 12.26 -6.93
CA GLN A 200 38.53 13.69 -7.18
C GLN A 200 39.96 14.02 -7.57
N GLY A 201 40.73 13.09 -8.07
CA GLY A 201 42.01 13.35 -8.74
C GLY A 201 41.84 14.25 -9.99
N VAL A 202 40.63 14.27 -10.55
CA VAL A 202 40.17 15.28 -11.53
C VAL A 202 38.74 15.72 -11.17
N PRO A 203 38.28 16.93 -11.57
CA PRO A 203 36.98 17.44 -11.25
C PRO A 203 35.83 16.48 -11.60
N HIS A 204 34.93 16.23 -10.63
CA HIS A 204 33.78 15.37 -10.74
C HIS A 204 32.56 15.96 -10.03
N GLU A 205 31.49 16.28 -10.78
CA GLU A 205 30.25 16.82 -10.22
C GLU A 205 29.58 15.86 -9.22
N GLY A 206 29.81 14.55 -9.35
CA GLY A 206 29.35 13.53 -8.40
C GLY A 206 30.06 13.54 -7.04
N GLY A 207 31.07 14.39 -6.87
CA GLY A 207 31.84 14.51 -5.64
C GLY A 207 32.80 13.35 -5.42
N PHE A 208 33.38 13.30 -4.19
CA PHE A 208 34.21 12.22 -3.70
C PHE A 208 33.38 11.00 -3.33
N LEU A 209 33.74 9.82 -3.83
CA LEU A 209 33.00 8.58 -3.60
C LEU A 209 33.78 7.55 -2.77
N PHE A 210 35.09 7.44 -3.00
CA PHE A 210 36.00 6.53 -2.29
C PHE A 210 37.44 6.99 -2.43
N ASP A 211 38.31 6.59 -1.49
CA ASP A 211 39.73 6.85 -1.49
C ASP A 211 40.52 5.74 -2.21
N GLU A 212 41.81 6.00 -2.45
CA GLU A 212 42.73 5.07 -3.14
C GLU A 212 43.03 3.80 -2.33
N GLU A 213 42.95 3.87 -0.99
CA GLU A 213 43.17 2.73 -0.11
C GLU A 213 41.93 1.83 0.01
N SER A 214 40.79 2.26 -0.47
CA SER A 214 39.54 1.52 -0.37
C SER A 214 39.56 0.22 -1.18
N GLN A 215 38.81 -0.76 -0.72
CA GLN A 215 38.58 -1.99 -1.47
C GLN A 215 37.94 -1.73 -2.84
N ALA A 216 37.11 -0.69 -2.93
CA ALA A 216 36.46 -0.26 -4.17
C ALA A 216 37.48 0.18 -5.23
N TYR A 217 38.44 1.00 -4.85
CA TYR A 217 39.51 1.44 -5.75
C TYR A 217 40.34 0.26 -6.23
N LYS A 218 40.87 -0.56 -5.29
CA LYS A 218 41.74 -1.71 -5.58
C LYS A 218 41.05 -2.73 -6.52
N LEU A 219 39.76 -2.95 -6.33
CA LEU A 219 39.00 -3.88 -7.18
C LEU A 219 38.84 -3.34 -8.62
N ILE A 220 38.52 -2.05 -8.79
CA ILE A 220 38.42 -1.43 -10.11
C ILE A 220 39.80 -1.39 -10.77
N GLU A 221 40.85 -1.01 -10.06
CA GLU A 221 42.21 -0.98 -10.58
C GLU A 221 42.65 -2.36 -11.07
N GLN A 222 42.41 -3.42 -10.29
CA GLN A 222 42.69 -4.80 -10.65
C GLN A 222 41.93 -5.20 -11.93
N TRP A 223 40.60 -4.91 -12.02
CA TRP A 223 39.84 -5.22 -13.21
C TRP A 223 40.37 -4.52 -14.46
N ILE A 224 40.83 -3.27 -14.33
CA ILE A 224 41.44 -2.53 -15.45
C ILE A 224 42.80 -3.18 -15.83
N ALA A 225 43.65 -3.57 -14.86
CA ALA A 225 44.90 -4.26 -15.06
C ALA A 225 44.72 -5.63 -15.74
N GLU A 226 43.63 -6.33 -15.42
CA GLU A 226 43.25 -7.60 -16.05
C GLU A 226 42.67 -7.44 -17.46
N GLY A 227 42.60 -6.20 -18.00
CA GLY A 227 42.17 -5.91 -19.36
C GLY A 227 40.72 -5.54 -19.53
N CYS A 228 39.99 -5.25 -18.47
CA CYS A 228 38.57 -4.90 -18.50
C CYS A 228 37.69 -6.01 -19.13
N VAL A 229 37.85 -7.25 -18.69
CA VAL A 229 37.12 -8.40 -19.28
C VAL A 229 35.65 -8.38 -18.88
N PHE A 230 34.77 -8.65 -19.86
CA PHE A 230 33.35 -8.93 -19.62
C PHE A 230 33.15 -10.41 -19.35
N ASP A 231 32.40 -10.72 -18.31
CA ASP A 231 31.96 -12.07 -17.98
C ASP A 231 30.44 -12.20 -18.05
N SER A 232 29.96 -13.37 -18.49
CA SER A 232 28.53 -13.69 -18.54
C SER A 232 28.11 -14.43 -17.26
N ALA A 233 28.31 -13.81 -16.10
CA ALA A 233 28.02 -14.46 -14.83
C ALA A 233 26.50 -14.69 -14.64
N PRO A 234 26.10 -15.84 -14.05
CA PRO A 234 24.71 -16.11 -13.69
C PRO A 234 24.12 -15.02 -12.79
N LYS A 235 22.83 -14.71 -13.02
CA LYS A 235 22.11 -13.67 -12.29
C LYS A 235 21.74 -14.13 -10.88
N VAL A 236 21.55 -13.17 -9.98
CA VAL A 236 20.97 -13.39 -8.65
C VAL A 236 19.51 -13.82 -8.82
N VAL A 237 19.15 -14.94 -8.19
CA VAL A 237 17.75 -15.45 -8.20
C VAL A 237 17.00 -15.09 -6.92
N ARG A 238 17.68 -15.00 -5.77
CA ARG A 238 17.08 -14.72 -4.47
C ARG A 238 18.05 -13.96 -3.56
N LEU A 239 17.50 -13.06 -2.75
CA LEU A 239 18.18 -12.47 -1.59
C LEU A 239 17.65 -13.10 -0.31
N GLU A 240 18.54 -13.28 0.66
CA GLU A 240 18.22 -13.68 2.02
C GLU A 240 18.80 -12.67 2.98
N VAL A 241 18.02 -12.21 3.96
CA VAL A 241 18.43 -11.19 4.92
C VAL A 241 18.28 -11.74 6.33
N MET A 242 19.34 -11.64 7.11
CA MET A 242 19.39 -12.13 8.50
C MET A 242 19.80 -11.02 9.47
N PRO A 243 19.20 -10.93 10.67
CA PRO A 243 18.01 -11.67 11.10
C PRO A 243 16.75 -11.21 10.35
N ALA A 244 15.83 -12.14 10.11
CA ALA A 244 14.53 -11.81 9.54
C ALA A 244 13.62 -11.18 10.60
N LYS A 245 12.82 -10.18 10.21
CA LYS A 245 11.80 -9.53 11.05
C LYS A 245 12.31 -9.12 12.43
N PRO A 246 13.43 -8.34 12.55
CA PRO A 246 14.00 -7.98 13.85
C PRO A 246 13.00 -7.21 14.72
N LEU A 247 12.98 -7.56 16.01
CA LEU A 247 12.15 -6.97 17.03
C LEU A 247 13.04 -6.20 18.01
N LEU A 248 12.95 -4.87 17.99
CA LEU A 248 13.71 -3.96 18.84
C LEU A 248 12.82 -3.45 19.97
N GLN A 249 13.36 -3.43 21.19
CA GLN A 249 12.56 -3.13 22.39
C GLN A 249 12.34 -1.64 22.58
N ARG A 250 13.33 -0.80 22.22
CA ARG A 250 13.27 0.65 22.47
C ARG A 250 14.17 1.44 21.49
N GLY A 251 13.94 2.75 21.42
CA GLY A 251 14.83 3.66 20.69
C GLY A 251 16.29 3.58 21.17
N GLY A 252 17.21 3.82 20.25
CA GLY A 252 18.66 3.67 20.49
C GLY A 252 19.20 2.24 20.47
N GLN A 253 18.35 1.23 20.25
CA GLN A 253 18.79 -0.15 20.06
C GLN A 253 19.19 -0.36 18.59
N PHE A 254 20.26 -1.14 18.38
CA PHE A 254 20.81 -1.41 17.06
C PHE A 254 20.62 -2.88 16.66
N GLN A 255 20.58 -3.12 15.34
CA GLN A 255 20.59 -4.45 14.75
C GLN A 255 21.30 -4.40 13.40
N SER A 256 22.40 -5.10 13.27
CA SER A 256 23.10 -5.29 12.00
C SER A 256 22.43 -6.37 11.16
N GLN A 257 22.58 -6.28 9.84
CA GLN A 257 22.02 -7.25 8.89
C GLN A 257 23.11 -7.93 8.06
N ILE A 258 22.89 -9.19 7.73
CA ILE A 258 23.62 -9.94 6.72
C ILE A 258 22.74 -10.09 5.50
N VAL A 259 23.29 -9.92 4.32
CA VAL A 259 22.61 -10.11 3.04
C VAL A 259 23.33 -11.18 2.24
N ILE A 260 22.66 -12.30 1.99
CA ILE A 260 23.17 -13.39 1.14
C ILE A 260 22.48 -13.34 -0.21
N ALA A 261 23.25 -13.26 -1.29
CA ALA A 261 22.77 -13.42 -2.64
C ALA A 261 22.94 -14.87 -3.10
N HIS A 262 21.84 -15.46 -3.58
CA HIS A 262 21.85 -16.80 -4.19
C HIS A 262 21.78 -16.64 -5.71
N TYR A 263 22.72 -17.26 -6.41
CA TYR A 263 22.84 -17.18 -7.87
C TYR A 263 22.24 -18.41 -8.56
N ALA A 264 21.93 -18.28 -9.86
CA ALA A 264 21.33 -19.35 -10.63
C ALA A 264 22.24 -20.59 -10.83
N ASP A 265 23.55 -20.44 -10.60
CA ASP A 265 24.54 -21.55 -10.61
C ASP A 265 24.65 -22.26 -9.26
N GLY A 266 23.79 -21.95 -8.28
CA GLY A 266 23.81 -22.54 -6.95
C GLY A 266 24.82 -21.93 -5.98
N ILE A 267 25.61 -20.95 -6.42
CA ILE A 267 26.58 -20.24 -5.55
C ILE A 267 25.83 -19.25 -4.65
N SER A 268 26.28 -19.14 -3.41
CA SER A 268 25.80 -18.12 -2.46
C SER A 268 26.96 -17.25 -2.00
N ARG A 269 26.76 -15.92 -2.00
CA ARG A 269 27.77 -14.94 -1.56
C ARG A 269 27.17 -14.00 -0.53
N ASP A 270 27.97 -13.61 0.46
CA ASP A 270 27.65 -12.48 1.31
C ASP A 270 27.89 -11.19 0.53
N VAL A 271 26.83 -10.42 0.37
CA VAL A 271 26.84 -9.16 -0.39
C VAL A 271 26.51 -7.97 0.51
N SER A 272 26.59 -8.13 1.82
CA SER A 272 26.23 -7.09 2.80
C SER A 272 26.97 -5.78 2.56
N ARG A 273 28.25 -5.81 2.13
CA ARG A 273 29.00 -4.60 1.79
C ARG A 273 28.45 -3.86 0.56
N ASN A 274 27.99 -4.63 -0.41
CA ASN A 274 27.57 -4.12 -1.72
C ASN A 274 26.04 -3.90 -1.81
N ALA A 275 25.28 -4.45 -0.88
CA ALA A 275 23.84 -4.23 -0.80
C ALA A 275 23.51 -2.77 -0.48
N ILE A 276 22.43 -2.27 -1.07
CA ILE A 276 21.92 -0.91 -0.85
C ILE A 276 20.73 -1.01 0.08
N PHE A 277 20.76 -0.23 1.15
CA PHE A 277 19.75 -0.22 2.19
C PHE A 277 18.97 1.09 2.18
N LYS A 278 17.66 1.00 2.44
CA LYS A 278 16.77 2.14 2.71
C LYS A 278 15.70 1.74 3.71
N THR A 279 15.23 2.67 4.49
CA THR A 279 14.04 2.48 5.33
C THR A 279 12.79 3.03 4.65
N SER A 280 11.63 2.43 4.95
CA SER A 280 10.32 2.95 4.56
C SER A 280 9.85 4.09 5.47
N ASP A 281 10.33 4.11 6.72
CA ASP A 281 9.99 5.13 7.73
C ASP A 281 11.21 5.42 8.62
N PHE A 282 11.86 6.54 8.35
CA PHE A 282 13.04 6.99 9.09
C PHE A 282 12.71 7.49 10.51
N GLU A 283 11.44 7.82 10.79
CA GLU A 283 11.03 8.18 12.13
C GLU A 283 10.91 6.97 13.06
N VAL A 284 10.70 5.78 12.51
CA VAL A 284 10.63 4.52 13.26
C VAL A 284 11.99 3.87 13.38
N ALA A 285 12.70 3.74 12.25
CA ALA A 285 14.03 3.13 12.21
C ALA A 285 14.87 3.73 11.08
N GLU A 286 16.12 4.04 11.36
CA GLU A 286 17.13 4.41 10.37
C GLU A 286 18.01 3.21 10.02
N ILE A 287 18.71 3.28 8.89
CA ILE A 287 19.68 2.29 8.47
C ILE A 287 20.86 2.96 7.77
N ASP A 288 22.06 2.55 8.16
CA ASP A 288 23.30 3.07 7.58
C ASP A 288 23.71 2.30 6.30
N LYS A 289 24.76 2.78 5.64
CA LYS A 289 25.31 2.14 4.44
C LYS A 289 25.89 0.73 4.69
N ALA A 290 26.21 0.41 5.93
CA ALA A 290 26.76 -0.89 6.34
C ALA A 290 25.66 -1.91 6.72
N GLY A 291 24.40 -1.51 6.68
CA GLY A 291 23.26 -2.36 7.02
C GLY A 291 23.00 -2.47 8.52
N ARG A 292 23.39 -1.45 9.31
CA ARG A 292 23.08 -1.37 10.73
C ARG A 292 21.83 -0.54 10.93
N ILE A 293 20.79 -1.15 11.45
CA ILE A 293 19.51 -0.53 11.81
C ILE A 293 19.67 0.15 13.16
N GLU A 294 19.13 1.33 13.30
CA GLU A 294 18.93 2.05 14.56
C GLU A 294 17.44 2.26 14.80
N ALA A 295 16.93 1.80 15.93
CA ALA A 295 15.57 2.06 16.38
C ALA A 295 15.45 3.51 16.86
N ILE A 296 14.48 4.26 16.33
CA ILE A 296 14.23 5.67 16.70
C ILE A 296 13.05 5.76 17.64
N ARG A 297 11.85 5.41 17.16
CA ARG A 297 10.62 5.42 17.96
C ARG A 297 9.77 4.19 17.71
N ARG A 298 8.78 3.97 18.59
CA ARG A 298 7.80 2.91 18.42
C ARG A 298 7.12 2.96 17.06
N GLY A 299 7.00 1.80 16.43
CA GLY A 299 6.34 1.62 15.14
C GLY A 299 6.85 0.40 14.40
N GLU A 300 6.47 0.34 13.14
CA GLU A 300 6.97 -0.65 12.18
C GLU A 300 7.54 0.08 10.96
N ALA A 301 8.68 -0.37 10.51
CA ALA A 301 9.32 0.06 9.28
C ALA A 301 9.77 -1.16 8.48
N SER A 302 9.96 -1.01 7.18
CA SER A 302 10.56 -2.03 6.35
C SER A 302 11.93 -1.57 5.88
N ILE A 303 12.95 -2.37 6.14
CA ILE A 303 14.26 -2.15 5.56
C ILE A 303 14.29 -2.77 4.18
N MET A 304 14.36 -1.93 3.18
CA MET A 304 14.49 -2.34 1.79
C MET A 304 15.94 -2.60 1.47
N VAL A 305 16.24 -3.83 1.08
CA VAL A 305 17.56 -4.30 0.64
C VAL A 305 17.55 -4.50 -0.86
N ARG A 306 18.51 -3.93 -1.57
CA ARG A 306 18.66 -4.09 -3.02
C ARG A 306 20.05 -4.57 -3.38
N PHE A 307 20.12 -5.56 -4.27
CA PHE A 307 21.35 -6.04 -4.87
C PHE A 307 21.06 -6.64 -6.25
N GLU A 308 21.80 -6.27 -7.29
CA GLU A 308 21.69 -6.75 -8.68
C GLU A 308 20.25 -6.90 -9.20
N GLY A 309 19.45 -5.84 -9.08
CA GLY A 309 18.05 -5.83 -9.53
C GLY A 309 17.08 -6.67 -8.69
N ARG A 310 17.55 -7.33 -7.62
CA ARG A 310 16.70 -8.02 -6.66
C ARG A 310 16.43 -7.14 -5.45
N TYR A 311 15.23 -7.30 -4.90
CA TYR A 311 14.72 -6.53 -3.77
C TYR A 311 14.24 -7.48 -2.69
N PHE A 312 14.47 -7.08 -1.44
CA PHE A 312 13.94 -7.75 -0.26
C PHE A 312 13.51 -6.69 0.75
N ALA A 313 12.30 -6.80 1.28
CA ALA A 313 11.85 -5.95 2.37
C ALA A 313 11.88 -6.74 3.68
N ASN A 314 12.68 -6.27 4.64
CA ASN A 314 12.78 -6.87 5.97
C ASN A 314 11.98 -6.02 6.96
N PRO A 315 10.80 -6.45 7.43
CA PRO A 315 10.01 -5.70 8.40
C PRO A 315 10.73 -5.62 9.73
N VAL A 316 10.83 -4.42 10.27
CA VAL A 316 11.41 -4.11 11.59
C VAL A 316 10.33 -3.59 12.50
N THR A 317 10.26 -4.12 13.70
CA THR A 317 9.32 -3.67 14.72
C THR A 317 10.07 -3.04 15.89
N VAL A 318 9.68 -1.84 16.30
CA VAL A 318 10.15 -1.16 17.50
C VAL A 318 9.00 -1.09 18.50
N LEU A 319 9.10 -1.80 19.62
CA LEU A 319 8.01 -1.91 20.61
C LEU A 319 7.82 -0.66 21.47
N GLY A 320 8.90 0.06 21.77
CA GLY A 320 8.89 1.15 22.74
C GLY A 320 8.71 0.63 24.19
N ASP A 321 8.54 1.57 25.12
CA ASP A 321 8.31 1.23 26.53
C ASP A 321 6.87 0.71 26.72
N ARG A 322 6.72 -0.58 26.89
CA ARG A 322 5.46 -1.30 27.09
C ARG A 322 5.58 -2.36 28.18
N GLU A 323 6.37 -2.12 29.22
CA GLU A 323 6.62 -3.10 30.30
C GLU A 323 5.35 -3.43 31.08
N LYS A 324 4.47 -2.45 31.30
CA LYS A 324 3.19 -2.62 32.02
C LYS A 324 2.06 -3.20 31.17
N PHE A 325 2.31 -3.49 29.90
CA PHE A 325 1.30 -4.02 29.00
C PHE A 325 0.78 -5.37 29.49
N ARG A 326 -0.55 -5.51 29.50
CA ARG A 326 -1.24 -6.78 29.72
C ARG A 326 -2.27 -6.96 28.62
N TRP A 327 -2.28 -8.11 28.02
CA TRP A 327 -3.29 -8.47 27.04
C TRP A 327 -4.62 -8.74 27.75
N ASN A 328 -5.73 -8.22 27.24
CA ASN A 328 -7.06 -8.67 27.59
C ASN A 328 -7.49 -9.79 26.62
N ASP A 329 -8.39 -10.65 27.04
CA ASP A 329 -8.89 -11.72 26.18
C ASP A 329 -9.91 -11.14 25.19
N SER A 330 -9.41 -10.51 24.12
CA SER A 330 -10.23 -10.09 22.99
C SER A 330 -10.66 -11.32 22.19
N PRO A 331 -11.97 -11.57 21.99
CA PRO A 331 -12.43 -12.77 21.32
C PRO A 331 -12.11 -12.79 19.84
N ASP A 332 -11.82 -13.95 19.30
CA ASP A 332 -11.72 -14.20 17.86
C ASP A 332 -13.10 -14.66 17.36
N TYR A 333 -13.72 -13.87 16.45
CA TYR A 333 -14.97 -14.27 15.82
C TYR A 333 -14.73 -15.12 14.57
N ASN A 334 -13.62 -14.88 13.89
CA ASN A 334 -13.20 -15.63 12.72
C ASN A 334 -11.68 -15.52 12.51
N LEU A 335 -11.17 -16.09 11.40
CA LEU A 335 -9.74 -16.12 11.05
C LEU A 335 -9.06 -14.72 11.02
N ILE A 336 -9.82 -13.66 10.70
CA ILE A 336 -9.29 -12.30 10.68
C ILE A 336 -8.82 -11.91 12.07
N ASP A 337 -9.64 -12.15 13.07
CA ASP A 337 -9.33 -11.78 14.46
C ASP A 337 -8.13 -12.55 14.98
N THR A 338 -8.00 -13.82 14.62
CA THR A 338 -6.86 -14.65 15.01
C THR A 338 -5.54 -14.02 14.54
N HIS A 339 -5.46 -13.65 13.26
CA HIS A 339 -4.23 -13.04 12.69
C HIS A 339 -4.00 -11.60 13.19
N VAL A 340 -5.05 -10.79 13.28
CA VAL A 340 -4.94 -9.42 13.79
C VAL A 340 -4.55 -9.42 15.27
N ASN A 341 -5.20 -10.22 16.11
CA ASN A 341 -4.90 -10.30 17.54
C ASN A 341 -3.49 -10.87 17.79
N ALA A 342 -3.04 -11.86 17.01
CA ALA A 342 -1.66 -12.37 17.09
C ALA A 342 -0.63 -11.24 16.84
N LYS A 343 -0.86 -10.41 15.81
CA LYS A 343 0.00 -9.25 15.54
C LYS A 343 -0.09 -8.21 16.67
N LEU A 344 -1.28 -7.86 17.13
CA LEU A 344 -1.47 -6.88 18.20
C LEU A 344 -0.81 -7.31 19.52
N ARG A 345 -0.87 -8.60 19.86
CA ARG A 345 -0.13 -9.16 21.02
C ARG A 345 1.37 -8.96 20.86
N ARG A 346 1.92 -9.30 19.69
CA ARG A 346 3.33 -9.13 19.38
C ARG A 346 3.75 -7.66 19.49
N MET A 347 2.90 -6.75 19.01
CA MET A 347 3.11 -5.29 19.04
C MET A 347 2.81 -4.66 20.39
N LYS A 348 2.38 -5.43 21.39
CA LYS A 348 1.91 -4.93 22.69
C LYS A 348 0.90 -3.78 22.50
N THR A 349 -0.11 -4.00 21.68
CA THR A 349 -1.18 -3.05 21.37
C THR A 349 -2.51 -3.64 21.79
N LEU A 350 -3.21 -2.98 22.71
CA LEU A 350 -4.51 -3.44 23.17
C LEU A 350 -5.60 -2.97 22.21
N PRO A 351 -6.44 -3.87 21.67
CA PRO A 351 -7.53 -3.45 20.82
C PRO A 351 -8.61 -2.70 21.59
N SER A 352 -9.35 -1.84 20.90
CA SER A 352 -10.56 -1.23 21.43
C SER A 352 -11.69 -2.26 21.54
N GLY A 353 -12.63 -2.02 22.44
CA GLY A 353 -13.85 -2.82 22.55
C GLY A 353 -14.75 -2.65 21.31
N LEU A 354 -15.89 -3.35 21.31
CA LEU A 354 -16.88 -3.23 20.25
C LEU A 354 -17.52 -1.84 20.21
N SER A 355 -17.88 -1.41 19.00
CA SER A 355 -18.77 -0.27 18.80
C SER A 355 -20.15 -0.54 19.39
N THR A 356 -20.90 0.53 19.71
CA THR A 356 -22.32 0.39 20.09
C THR A 356 -23.15 -0.17 18.91
N ASP A 357 -24.30 -0.73 19.19
CA ASP A 357 -25.17 -1.27 18.14
C ASP A 357 -25.64 -0.19 17.17
N ALA A 358 -25.84 1.04 17.62
CA ALA A 358 -26.19 2.18 16.75
C ALA A 358 -25.01 2.56 15.83
N GLU A 359 -23.78 2.63 16.36
CA GLU A 359 -22.57 2.88 15.58
C GLU A 359 -22.34 1.76 14.56
N PHE A 360 -22.50 0.52 14.98
CA PHE A 360 -22.39 -0.65 14.07
C PHE A 360 -23.42 -0.57 12.95
N LEU A 361 -24.71 -0.34 13.26
CA LEU A 361 -25.77 -0.32 12.28
C LEU A 361 -25.53 0.77 11.21
N ARG A 362 -25.15 1.98 11.64
CA ARG A 362 -24.81 3.07 10.71
C ARG A 362 -23.61 2.70 9.85
N ARG A 363 -22.52 2.20 10.45
CA ARG A 363 -21.29 1.82 9.77
C ARG A 363 -21.55 0.76 8.71
N ILE A 364 -22.19 -0.34 9.09
CA ILE A 364 -22.41 -1.46 8.18
C ILE A 364 -23.35 -1.07 7.02
N SER A 365 -24.34 -0.23 7.25
CA SER A 365 -25.26 0.22 6.20
C SER A 365 -24.54 1.09 5.17
N LEU A 366 -23.65 1.97 5.60
CA LEU A 366 -22.82 2.80 4.72
C LEU A 366 -21.77 1.98 3.96
N ASP A 367 -21.14 1.00 4.63
CA ASP A 367 -20.04 0.23 4.02
C ASP A 367 -20.53 -0.86 3.07
N VAL A 368 -21.71 -1.43 3.32
CA VAL A 368 -22.25 -2.53 2.51
C VAL A 368 -23.25 -2.05 1.48
N ALA A 369 -24.14 -1.10 1.83
CA ALA A 369 -25.21 -0.64 0.97
C ALA A 369 -25.10 0.84 0.52
N GLY A 370 -24.09 1.56 1.00
CA GLY A 370 -23.78 2.94 0.59
C GLY A 370 -24.77 4.00 1.06
N ILE A 371 -25.67 3.65 2.00
CA ILE A 371 -26.70 4.56 2.53
C ILE A 371 -26.97 4.28 4.01
N THR A 372 -27.37 5.30 4.74
CA THR A 372 -27.77 5.17 6.15
C THR A 372 -29.08 4.39 6.32
N PRO A 373 -29.28 3.71 7.46
CA PRO A 373 -30.54 3.06 7.78
C PRO A 373 -31.65 4.10 8.02
N THR A 374 -32.88 3.74 7.75
CA THR A 374 -34.06 4.55 8.07
C THR A 374 -34.30 4.63 9.57
N PRO A 375 -34.99 5.69 10.10
CA PRO A 375 -35.38 5.75 11.52
C PRO A 375 -36.13 4.51 12.01
N ALA A 376 -36.98 3.93 11.17
CA ALA A 376 -37.73 2.70 11.50
C ALA A 376 -36.80 1.49 11.67
N GLU A 377 -35.82 1.32 10.77
CA GLU A 377 -34.81 0.26 10.88
C GLU A 377 -33.92 0.45 12.11
N VAL A 378 -33.53 1.70 12.44
CA VAL A 378 -32.78 2.01 13.67
C VAL A 378 -33.56 1.57 14.91
N ARG A 379 -34.82 1.98 15.01
CA ARG A 379 -35.69 1.60 16.14
C ARG A 379 -35.84 0.08 16.24
N ALA A 380 -36.13 -0.59 15.15
CA ALA A 380 -36.31 -2.03 15.11
C ALA A 380 -35.03 -2.79 15.53
N PHE A 381 -33.87 -2.38 15.03
CA PHE A 381 -32.59 -3.01 15.35
C PHE A 381 -32.17 -2.81 16.81
N LEU A 382 -32.37 -1.60 17.34
CA LEU A 382 -32.02 -1.30 18.73
C LEU A 382 -32.99 -1.95 19.73
N ALA A 383 -34.25 -2.13 19.35
CA ALA A 383 -35.25 -2.81 20.15
C ALA A 383 -35.18 -4.36 20.09
N ASP A 384 -34.38 -4.92 19.18
CA ASP A 384 -34.21 -6.36 19.04
C ASP A 384 -33.58 -6.97 20.30
N PRO A 385 -34.28 -7.88 21.03
CA PRO A 385 -33.81 -8.40 22.30
C PRO A 385 -32.67 -9.42 22.20
N ARG A 386 -32.34 -9.85 20.99
CA ARG A 386 -31.24 -10.81 20.78
C ARG A 386 -29.90 -10.18 21.17
N ASP A 387 -28.94 -11.03 21.50
CA ASP A 387 -27.58 -10.56 21.76
C ASP A 387 -26.98 -9.83 20.52
N SER A 388 -26.07 -8.91 20.78
CA SER A 388 -25.50 -8.04 19.73
C SER A 388 -24.87 -8.84 18.58
N ARG A 389 -24.22 -9.96 18.84
CA ARG A 389 -23.58 -10.77 17.79
C ARG A 389 -24.63 -11.39 16.86
N THR A 390 -25.67 -11.98 17.42
CA THR A 390 -26.75 -12.60 16.66
C THR A 390 -27.49 -11.60 15.78
N LYS A 391 -27.91 -10.44 16.34
CA LYS A 391 -28.65 -9.44 15.55
C LYS A 391 -27.75 -8.75 14.51
N ARG A 392 -26.45 -8.53 14.81
CA ARG A 392 -25.49 -7.98 13.84
C ARG A 392 -25.28 -8.94 12.67
N THR A 393 -25.11 -10.24 12.93
CA THR A 393 -24.98 -11.26 11.87
C THR A 393 -26.21 -11.29 10.97
N ALA A 394 -27.41 -11.24 11.53
CA ALA A 394 -28.64 -11.18 10.76
C ALA A 394 -28.72 -9.90 9.88
N LYS A 395 -28.31 -8.75 10.42
CA LYS A 395 -28.31 -7.48 9.66
C LYS A 395 -27.27 -7.47 8.55
N ILE A 396 -26.08 -8.04 8.76
CA ILE A 396 -25.06 -8.23 7.74
C ILE A 396 -25.63 -8.97 6.53
N LYS A 397 -26.24 -10.14 6.76
CA LYS A 397 -26.85 -10.95 5.69
C LYS A 397 -27.93 -10.18 4.95
N GLN A 398 -28.84 -9.53 5.70
CA GLN A 398 -29.89 -8.69 5.12
C GLN A 398 -29.33 -7.61 4.18
N LEU A 399 -28.24 -6.95 4.57
CA LEU A 399 -27.63 -5.88 3.76
C LEU A 399 -26.92 -6.42 2.51
N ILE A 400 -26.21 -7.54 2.63
CA ILE A 400 -25.54 -8.20 1.49
C ILE A 400 -26.52 -8.66 0.43
N ASP A 401 -27.73 -9.07 0.82
CA ASP A 401 -28.78 -9.49 -0.09
C ASP A 401 -29.72 -8.35 -0.53
N SER A 402 -29.42 -7.12 -0.13
CA SER A 402 -30.24 -5.95 -0.46
C SER A 402 -29.94 -5.36 -1.83
N PRO A 403 -30.91 -4.68 -2.47
CA PRO A 403 -30.65 -3.87 -3.66
C PRO A 403 -29.59 -2.79 -3.44
N GLY A 404 -29.46 -2.29 -2.21
CA GLY A 404 -28.43 -1.32 -1.83
C GLY A 404 -27.01 -1.83 -2.03
N TYR A 405 -26.76 -3.10 -1.70
CA TYR A 405 -25.50 -3.77 -1.98
C TYR A 405 -25.18 -3.73 -3.47
N VAL A 406 -26.12 -4.16 -4.29
CA VAL A 406 -25.94 -4.22 -5.74
C VAL A 406 -25.61 -2.84 -6.31
N ASP A 407 -26.35 -1.80 -5.91
CA ASP A 407 -26.14 -0.45 -6.41
C ASP A 407 -24.79 0.13 -5.97
N TYR A 408 -24.41 -0.06 -4.70
CA TYR A 408 -23.17 0.47 -4.15
C TYR A 408 -21.93 -0.17 -4.78
N TRP A 409 -21.93 -1.50 -4.93
CA TRP A 409 -20.81 -2.20 -5.54
C TRP A 409 -20.78 -2.00 -7.06
N THR A 410 -21.93 -1.74 -7.72
CA THR A 410 -21.96 -1.28 -9.10
C THR A 410 -21.25 0.07 -9.27
N LEU A 411 -21.46 1.01 -8.34
CA LEU A 411 -20.75 2.30 -8.35
C LEU A 411 -19.24 2.08 -8.24
N LYS A 412 -18.78 1.27 -7.27
CA LYS A 412 -17.37 0.97 -7.04
C LYS A 412 -16.70 0.36 -8.27
N TRP A 413 -17.31 -0.65 -8.87
CA TRP A 413 -16.79 -1.29 -10.08
C TRP A 413 -16.86 -0.39 -11.31
N SER A 414 -17.88 0.49 -11.41
CA SER A 414 -17.93 1.47 -12.47
C SER A 414 -16.81 2.51 -12.38
N ASP A 415 -16.35 2.84 -11.18
CA ASP A 415 -15.19 3.71 -10.99
C ASP A 415 -13.91 3.01 -11.45
N LEU A 416 -13.64 1.79 -10.96
CA LEU A 416 -12.45 1.02 -11.31
C LEU A 416 -12.34 0.71 -12.82
N LEU A 417 -13.48 0.42 -13.45
CA LEU A 417 -13.54 0.09 -14.87
C LEU A 417 -13.78 1.35 -15.75
N MET A 418 -13.63 2.54 -15.18
CA MET A 418 -13.68 3.83 -15.89
C MET A 418 -14.93 4.00 -16.79
N SER A 419 -16.11 3.59 -16.29
CA SER A 419 -17.37 3.74 -17.01
C SER A 419 -17.76 5.22 -17.12
N ASN A 420 -17.40 5.84 -18.26
CA ASN A 420 -17.56 7.28 -18.51
C ASN A 420 -17.95 7.51 -19.97
N ARG A 421 -18.97 8.39 -20.22
CA ARG A 421 -19.43 8.75 -21.58
C ARG A 421 -18.34 9.36 -22.46
N LYS A 422 -17.32 9.94 -21.89
CA LYS A 422 -16.13 10.43 -22.61
C LYS A 422 -15.53 9.36 -23.51
N PHE A 423 -15.47 8.11 -23.04
CA PHE A 423 -14.86 6.98 -23.74
C PHE A 423 -15.89 6.15 -24.53
N ILE A 424 -17.01 5.80 -23.90
CA ILE A 424 -17.92 4.77 -24.42
C ILE A 424 -19.30 5.31 -24.84
N LYS A 425 -19.49 6.65 -24.81
CA LYS A 425 -20.73 7.35 -25.09
C LYS A 425 -21.86 6.95 -24.12
N GLU A 426 -22.98 7.66 -24.15
CA GLU A 426 -24.05 7.49 -23.17
C GLU A 426 -24.67 6.09 -23.18
N LYS A 427 -25.03 5.59 -24.37
CA LYS A 427 -25.62 4.23 -24.49
C LYS A 427 -24.65 3.14 -24.02
N GLY A 428 -23.35 3.29 -24.33
CA GLY A 428 -22.32 2.37 -23.86
C GLY A 428 -22.17 2.38 -22.34
N VAL A 429 -22.25 3.56 -21.69
CA VAL A 429 -22.23 3.66 -20.22
C VAL A 429 -23.38 2.90 -19.58
N TRP A 430 -24.61 3.09 -20.10
CA TRP A 430 -25.78 2.36 -19.57
C TRP A 430 -25.67 0.86 -19.79
N ALA A 431 -25.24 0.40 -20.97
CA ALA A 431 -25.04 -1.01 -21.27
C ALA A 431 -23.99 -1.63 -20.34
N PHE A 432 -22.82 -0.99 -20.23
CA PHE A 432 -21.71 -1.48 -19.42
C PHE A 432 -22.07 -1.50 -17.92
N ARG A 433 -22.65 -0.43 -17.41
CA ARG A 433 -23.13 -0.38 -16.02
C ARG A 433 -24.18 -1.47 -15.73
N ASN A 434 -25.11 -1.71 -16.62
CA ASN A 434 -26.13 -2.74 -16.43
C ASN A 434 -25.54 -4.15 -16.40
N TRP A 435 -24.50 -4.42 -17.21
CA TRP A 435 -23.75 -5.68 -17.13
C TRP A 435 -23.04 -5.83 -15.78
N ILE A 436 -22.33 -4.78 -15.33
CA ILE A 436 -21.69 -4.77 -13.98
C ILE A 436 -22.74 -5.05 -12.91
N ARG A 437 -23.89 -4.34 -12.97
CA ARG A 437 -24.98 -4.48 -12.00
C ARG A 437 -25.57 -5.89 -11.98
N SER A 438 -25.78 -6.48 -13.15
CA SER A 438 -26.30 -7.84 -13.26
C SER A 438 -25.33 -8.87 -12.74
N SER A 439 -24.04 -8.71 -13.01
CA SER A 439 -22.98 -9.60 -12.50
C SER A 439 -22.92 -9.58 -10.96
N ILE A 440 -23.04 -8.40 -10.34
CA ILE A 440 -23.09 -8.28 -8.87
C ILE A 440 -24.36 -8.85 -8.30
N ALA A 441 -25.52 -8.57 -8.93
CA ALA A 441 -26.81 -9.05 -8.48
C ALA A 441 -26.92 -10.57 -8.51
N SER A 442 -26.36 -11.21 -9.54
CA SER A 442 -26.32 -12.68 -9.66
C SER A 442 -25.30 -13.35 -8.75
N GLY A 443 -24.43 -12.59 -8.09
CA GLY A 443 -23.32 -13.15 -7.32
C GLY A 443 -22.26 -13.83 -8.20
N LYS A 444 -22.05 -13.31 -9.44
CA LYS A 444 -21.06 -13.87 -10.36
C LYS A 444 -19.68 -13.98 -9.68
N PRO A 445 -19.01 -15.14 -9.71
CA PRO A 445 -17.64 -15.29 -9.21
C PRO A 445 -16.69 -14.27 -9.85
N TYR A 446 -15.74 -13.79 -9.07
CA TYR A 446 -14.85 -12.72 -9.53
C TYR A 446 -13.95 -13.15 -10.69
N ASP A 447 -13.50 -14.39 -10.71
CA ASP A 447 -12.73 -14.97 -11.81
C ASP A 447 -13.53 -15.01 -13.10
N GLU A 448 -14.82 -15.43 -13.05
CA GLU A 448 -15.73 -15.39 -14.20
C GLU A 448 -15.97 -13.97 -14.68
N PHE A 449 -16.18 -13.00 -13.75
CA PHE A 449 -16.36 -11.58 -14.07
C PHE A 449 -15.14 -11.02 -14.82
N ALA A 450 -13.94 -11.28 -14.32
CA ALA A 450 -12.69 -10.81 -14.94
C ALA A 450 -12.41 -11.52 -16.28
N HIS A 451 -12.65 -12.82 -16.35
CA HIS A 451 -12.48 -13.61 -17.58
C HIS A 451 -13.43 -13.11 -18.69
N GLU A 452 -14.71 -12.93 -18.40
CA GLU A 452 -15.69 -12.41 -19.35
C GLU A 452 -15.29 -11.02 -19.88
N LEU A 453 -14.79 -10.15 -19.00
CA LEU A 453 -14.32 -8.82 -19.38
C LEU A 453 -13.11 -8.88 -20.33
N MET A 454 -12.13 -9.74 -20.05
CA MET A 454 -10.90 -9.85 -20.86
C MET A 454 -11.12 -10.51 -22.20
N THR A 455 -12.12 -11.39 -22.31
CA THR A 455 -12.39 -12.17 -23.53
C THR A 455 -13.54 -11.63 -24.38
N ALA A 456 -14.17 -10.53 -23.94
CA ALA A 456 -15.35 -9.97 -24.59
C ALA A 456 -15.08 -9.55 -26.05
N SER A 457 -16.01 -9.87 -26.95
CA SER A 457 -15.96 -9.53 -28.37
C SER A 457 -17.38 -9.30 -28.92
N GLY A 458 -17.52 -8.77 -30.14
CA GLY A 458 -18.80 -8.44 -30.76
C GLY A 458 -19.26 -7.01 -30.48
N SER A 459 -20.57 -6.76 -30.62
CA SER A 459 -21.21 -5.45 -30.38
C SER A 459 -21.07 -5.04 -28.91
N THR A 460 -20.65 -3.81 -28.68
CA THR A 460 -20.52 -3.25 -27.33
C THR A 460 -21.88 -2.97 -26.66
N PHE A 461 -22.98 -3.12 -27.38
CA PHE A 461 -24.33 -3.04 -26.83
C PHE A 461 -24.95 -4.41 -26.54
N GLU A 462 -24.69 -5.41 -27.40
CA GLU A 462 -25.17 -6.78 -27.22
C GLU A 462 -24.28 -7.59 -26.26
N ASN A 463 -22.98 -7.33 -26.28
CA ASN A 463 -22.00 -7.86 -25.33
C ASN A 463 -21.30 -6.70 -24.57
N PRO A 464 -21.95 -6.13 -23.56
CA PRO A 464 -21.51 -4.90 -22.91
C PRO A 464 -20.09 -4.93 -22.32
N PRO A 465 -19.52 -6.04 -21.79
CA PRO A 465 -18.14 -6.06 -21.30
C PRO A 465 -17.13 -5.69 -22.39
N ALA A 466 -17.45 -5.84 -23.68
CA ALA A 466 -16.60 -5.39 -24.77
C ALA A 466 -16.35 -3.87 -24.77
N ASN A 467 -17.16 -3.08 -24.05
CA ASN A 467 -16.88 -1.64 -23.84
C ASN A 467 -15.54 -1.38 -23.14
N TYR A 468 -14.99 -2.30 -22.39
CA TYR A 468 -13.67 -2.19 -21.77
C TYR A 468 -12.59 -1.86 -22.81
N PHE A 469 -12.66 -2.45 -23.99
CA PHE A 469 -11.71 -2.19 -25.09
C PHE A 469 -11.92 -0.87 -25.82
N ARG A 470 -12.96 -0.11 -25.48
CA ARG A 470 -13.18 1.27 -25.97
C ARG A 470 -12.56 2.31 -25.07
N ILE A 471 -12.42 1.99 -23.78
CA ILE A 471 -11.93 2.90 -22.74
C ILE A 471 -10.44 3.16 -22.94
N ALA A 472 -9.66 2.11 -23.08
CA ALA A 472 -8.26 2.20 -23.47
C ALA A 472 -8.10 1.57 -24.86
N ARG A 473 -7.56 2.32 -25.82
CA ARG A 473 -7.51 1.88 -27.23
C ARG A 473 -6.14 1.34 -27.63
N GLU A 474 -5.11 1.73 -26.90
CA GLU A 474 -3.73 1.30 -27.12
C GLU A 474 -3.43 0.03 -26.31
N PRO A 475 -2.73 -0.96 -26.89
CA PRO A 475 -2.36 -2.20 -26.19
C PRO A 475 -1.67 -1.97 -24.85
N LYS A 476 -0.77 -0.99 -24.77
CA LYS A 476 -0.05 -0.63 -23.56
C LYS A 476 -0.99 -0.11 -22.47
N LEU A 477 -1.92 0.78 -22.80
CA LEU A 477 -2.89 1.31 -21.84
C LEU A 477 -3.88 0.24 -21.36
N LEU A 478 -4.30 -0.69 -22.24
CA LEU A 478 -5.11 -1.84 -21.84
C LEU A 478 -4.38 -2.72 -20.81
N MET A 479 -3.11 -3.00 -21.09
CA MET A 479 -2.27 -3.79 -20.19
C MET A 479 -2.06 -3.07 -18.85
N GLU A 480 -1.74 -1.78 -18.85
CA GLU A 480 -1.57 -0.99 -17.63
C GLU A 480 -2.85 -0.96 -16.78
N ASN A 481 -4.01 -0.74 -17.41
CA ASN A 481 -5.30 -0.77 -16.72
C ASN A 481 -5.61 -2.15 -16.14
N MET A 482 -5.39 -3.21 -16.92
CA MET A 482 -5.61 -4.58 -16.49
C MET A 482 -4.72 -4.94 -15.29
N THR A 483 -3.44 -4.64 -15.35
CA THR A 483 -2.51 -4.96 -14.27
C THR A 483 -2.79 -4.16 -13.00
N GLN A 484 -3.18 -2.91 -13.12
CA GLN A 484 -3.52 -2.07 -11.97
C GLN A 484 -4.84 -2.49 -11.31
N VAL A 485 -5.87 -2.81 -12.10
CA VAL A 485 -7.18 -3.23 -11.56
C VAL A 485 -7.12 -4.63 -10.97
N PHE A 486 -6.60 -5.60 -11.73
CA PHE A 486 -6.73 -7.02 -11.40
C PHE A 486 -5.50 -7.61 -10.69
N LEU A 487 -4.31 -7.09 -10.95
CA LEU A 487 -3.09 -7.57 -10.30
C LEU A 487 -2.59 -6.63 -9.19
N GLY A 488 -3.18 -5.43 -9.06
CA GLY A 488 -2.72 -4.44 -8.09
C GLY A 488 -1.29 -3.97 -8.31
N THR A 489 -0.82 -3.99 -9.57
CA THR A 489 0.58 -3.69 -9.92
C THR A 489 0.65 -2.59 -10.96
N ARG A 490 1.50 -1.59 -10.72
CA ARG A 490 1.72 -0.47 -11.64
C ARG A 490 2.90 -0.76 -12.57
N PHE A 491 2.62 -1.13 -13.81
CA PHE A 491 3.64 -1.50 -14.78
C PHE A 491 4.27 -0.32 -15.54
N MET A 492 3.68 0.87 -15.49
CA MET A 492 4.10 2.03 -16.31
C MET A 492 5.60 2.35 -16.20
N CYS A 493 6.24 2.16 -15.04
CA CYS A 493 7.68 2.39 -14.89
C CYS A 493 8.53 1.45 -15.77
N ALA A 494 8.04 0.24 -16.08
CA ALA A 494 8.73 -0.73 -16.91
C ALA A 494 8.67 -0.42 -18.42
N GLN A 495 7.94 0.61 -18.83
CA GLN A 495 7.90 1.05 -20.23
C GLN A 495 9.27 1.49 -20.78
N CYS A 496 10.07 2.18 -19.96
CA CYS A 496 11.33 2.79 -20.39
C CYS A 496 12.60 2.06 -19.93
N HIS A 497 12.50 1.29 -18.85
CA HIS A 497 13.60 0.53 -18.24
C HIS A 497 13.02 -0.56 -17.34
N ASP A 498 13.82 -1.51 -16.89
CA ASP A 498 13.39 -2.46 -15.88
C ASP A 498 12.84 -1.74 -14.64
N HIS A 499 11.77 -2.26 -14.06
CA HIS A 499 11.10 -1.59 -12.93
C HIS A 499 12.09 -1.37 -11.77
N PRO A 500 12.25 -0.13 -11.27
CA PRO A 500 13.35 0.21 -10.37
C PRO A 500 13.20 -0.38 -8.95
N PHE A 501 12.04 -0.95 -8.60
CA PHE A 501 11.73 -1.47 -7.26
C PHE A 501 11.06 -2.85 -7.29
N GLU A 502 10.96 -3.47 -8.48
CA GLU A 502 10.30 -4.74 -8.71
C GLU A 502 11.01 -5.59 -9.76
N ARG A 503 10.59 -6.87 -9.84
CA ARG A 503 11.14 -7.86 -10.78
C ARG A 503 10.73 -7.63 -12.25
N TRP A 504 9.82 -6.71 -12.53
CA TRP A 504 9.26 -6.49 -13.86
C TRP A 504 10.29 -5.86 -14.78
N THR A 505 10.62 -6.57 -15.85
CA THR A 505 11.54 -6.09 -16.87
C THR A 505 10.79 -5.26 -17.92
N GLN A 506 11.53 -4.46 -18.68
CA GLN A 506 10.98 -3.77 -19.83
C GLN A 506 10.40 -4.75 -20.86
N ASN A 507 11.02 -5.91 -21.05
CA ASN A 507 10.48 -6.94 -21.92
C ASN A 507 9.11 -7.44 -21.42
N ASN A 508 8.97 -7.72 -20.14
CA ASN A 508 7.67 -8.14 -19.58
C ASN A 508 6.55 -7.11 -19.85
N TYR A 509 6.87 -5.81 -19.84
CA TYR A 509 5.92 -4.76 -20.19
C TYR A 509 5.40 -4.87 -21.62
N TYR A 510 6.30 -5.03 -22.61
CA TYR A 510 5.92 -5.13 -24.00
C TYR A 510 5.31 -6.49 -24.36
N GLU A 511 5.85 -7.58 -23.81
CA GLU A 511 5.34 -8.95 -23.96
C GLU A 511 3.90 -9.06 -23.46
N LEU A 512 3.61 -8.52 -22.27
CA LEU A 512 2.25 -8.52 -21.74
C LEU A 512 1.31 -7.58 -22.51
N SER A 513 1.82 -6.44 -23.00
CA SER A 513 1.05 -5.54 -23.87
C SER A 513 0.65 -6.19 -25.18
N ALA A 514 1.47 -7.09 -25.71
CA ALA A 514 1.24 -7.76 -26.98
C ALA A 514 0.02 -8.71 -26.99
N PHE A 515 -0.48 -9.10 -25.83
CA PHE A 515 -1.77 -9.82 -25.73
C PHE A 515 -2.97 -8.99 -26.19
N PHE A 516 -2.85 -7.67 -26.24
CA PHE A 516 -3.90 -6.75 -26.70
C PHE A 516 -3.63 -6.18 -28.10
N ALA A 517 -2.53 -6.56 -28.76
CA ALA A 517 -2.13 -5.99 -30.02
C ALA A 517 -3.10 -6.32 -31.18
N ASP A 518 -3.77 -7.47 -31.10
CA ASP A 518 -4.70 -7.98 -32.11
C ASP A 518 -6.16 -7.56 -31.89
N VAL A 519 -6.42 -6.62 -30.96
CA VAL A 519 -7.77 -6.10 -30.73
C VAL A 519 -8.20 -5.15 -31.85
N GLY A 520 -9.02 -5.66 -32.78
CA GLY A 520 -9.65 -4.88 -33.83
C GLY A 520 -10.93 -4.19 -33.37
N ARG A 521 -11.25 -3.03 -33.99
CA ARG A 521 -12.44 -2.23 -33.71
C ARG A 521 -13.02 -1.72 -35.04
N LYS A 522 -14.33 -1.82 -35.20
CA LYS A 522 -15.06 -1.22 -36.32
C LYS A 522 -16.40 -0.67 -35.85
N PRO A 523 -16.96 0.36 -36.51
CA PRO A 523 -18.30 0.84 -36.18
C PRO A 523 -19.34 -0.27 -36.27
N GLY A 524 -20.26 -0.29 -35.31
CA GLY A 524 -21.48 -1.12 -35.37
C GLY A 524 -22.59 -0.49 -36.23
N ILE A 525 -23.66 -1.21 -36.40
CA ILE A 525 -24.83 -0.75 -37.18
C ILE A 525 -25.57 0.38 -36.43
N THR A 526 -25.64 0.29 -35.12
CA THR A 526 -26.30 1.31 -34.30
C THR A 526 -25.34 2.43 -33.95
N GLY A 527 -25.76 3.68 -34.09
CA GLY A 527 -24.91 4.84 -33.78
C GLY A 527 -24.37 4.79 -32.34
N GLY A 528 -23.08 4.90 -32.21
CA GLY A 528 -22.34 4.82 -30.94
C GLY A 528 -21.94 3.41 -30.51
N ASP A 529 -22.32 2.38 -31.27
CA ASP A 529 -21.84 1.01 -31.09
C ASP A 529 -20.47 0.82 -31.78
N GLU A 530 -19.66 -0.07 -31.23
CA GLU A 530 -18.43 -0.60 -31.87
C GLU A 530 -18.44 -2.12 -31.78
N ILE A 531 -17.91 -2.75 -32.81
CA ILE A 531 -17.69 -4.19 -32.84
C ILE A 531 -16.24 -4.46 -32.51
N ILE A 532 -16.01 -5.17 -31.41
CA ILE A 532 -14.68 -5.63 -30.97
C ILE A 532 -14.44 -7.01 -31.56
N TYR A 533 -13.29 -7.21 -32.20
CA TYR A 533 -12.92 -8.48 -32.81
C TYR A 533 -11.44 -8.74 -32.75
N THR A 534 -11.02 -9.97 -32.97
CA THR A 534 -9.60 -10.35 -33.05
C THR A 534 -9.14 -10.24 -34.50
N LEU A 535 -8.01 -9.55 -34.73
CA LEU A 535 -7.38 -9.44 -36.05
C LEU A 535 -6.82 -10.82 -36.47
N ASN A 536 -6.98 -11.18 -37.75
CA ASN A 536 -6.50 -12.47 -38.27
C ASN A 536 -5.00 -12.50 -38.62
N ALA A 537 -4.29 -11.41 -38.44
CA ALA A 537 -2.84 -11.29 -38.67
C ALA A 537 -2.09 -11.17 -37.34
N PRO A 538 -0.91 -11.77 -37.21
CA PRO A 538 -0.09 -11.58 -36.04
C PRO A 538 0.33 -10.11 -35.95
N VAL A 539 -0.08 -9.43 -34.88
CA VAL A 539 0.28 -8.06 -34.57
C VAL A 539 1.22 -8.07 -33.37
N THR A 540 2.32 -7.37 -33.47
CA THR A 540 3.34 -7.24 -32.44
C THR A 540 3.35 -5.84 -31.85
N VAL A 541 3.97 -5.67 -30.69
CA VAL A 541 4.23 -4.37 -30.08
C VAL A 541 5.73 -4.09 -30.22
N THR A 542 6.10 -2.87 -30.58
CA THR A 542 7.51 -2.49 -30.69
C THR A 542 8.07 -2.05 -29.36
N ASN A 543 9.15 -2.65 -28.91
CA ASN A 543 9.93 -2.18 -27.76
C ASN A 543 10.69 -0.92 -28.15
N VAL A 544 10.40 0.20 -27.48
CA VAL A 544 10.96 1.52 -27.84
C VAL A 544 12.48 1.63 -27.61
N SER A 545 13.06 0.82 -26.75
CA SER A 545 14.49 0.86 -26.45
C SER A 545 15.31 0.06 -27.46
N THR A 546 14.78 -1.07 -27.95
CA THR A 546 15.48 -1.96 -28.88
C THR A 546 15.05 -1.74 -30.32
N GLY A 547 13.90 -1.11 -30.57
CA GLY A 547 13.27 -1.00 -31.89
C GLY A 547 12.74 -2.35 -32.42
N GLN A 548 12.79 -3.42 -31.65
CA GLN A 548 12.37 -4.76 -32.06
C GLN A 548 10.88 -4.99 -31.80
N ALA A 549 10.28 -5.77 -32.69
CA ALA A 549 8.95 -6.29 -32.49
C ALA A 549 8.96 -7.37 -31.40
N VAL A 550 7.99 -7.30 -30.48
CA VAL A 550 7.86 -8.20 -29.34
C VAL A 550 6.53 -8.96 -29.45
N ASP A 551 6.60 -10.26 -29.25
CA ASP A 551 5.43 -11.15 -29.25
C ASP A 551 4.86 -11.32 -27.83
N ALA A 552 3.65 -11.87 -27.71
CA ALA A 552 2.98 -12.06 -26.44
C ALA A 552 3.67 -13.18 -25.62
N LEU A 553 4.07 -12.85 -24.39
CA LEU A 553 4.66 -13.78 -23.45
C LEU A 553 4.22 -13.42 -22.02
N PHE A 554 3.90 -14.44 -21.22
CA PHE A 554 3.57 -14.22 -19.81
C PHE A 554 4.84 -13.96 -18.98
N PRO A 555 4.79 -13.04 -18.01
CA PRO A 555 5.95 -12.75 -17.16
C PRO A 555 6.26 -13.87 -16.16
N PHE A 556 5.34 -14.80 -15.97
CA PHE A 556 5.49 -16.07 -15.28
C PHE A 556 4.44 -17.05 -15.80
N GLU A 557 4.78 -18.31 -15.77
CA GLU A 557 3.90 -19.38 -16.22
C GLU A 557 3.26 -20.08 -15.00
N HIS A 558 2.08 -20.62 -15.22
CA HIS A 558 1.41 -21.57 -14.33
C HIS A 558 0.59 -22.55 -15.18
N ASN A 559 0.14 -23.63 -14.56
CA ASN A 559 -0.62 -24.66 -15.24
C ASN A 559 -2.02 -24.17 -15.66
N GLY A 560 -2.62 -24.86 -16.63
CA GLY A 560 -4.02 -24.62 -17.05
C GLY A 560 -4.21 -23.54 -18.12
N ILE A 561 -3.13 -23.01 -18.72
CA ILE A 561 -3.21 -22.11 -19.88
C ILE A 561 -3.21 -22.95 -21.15
N ASP A 562 -4.29 -22.85 -21.92
CA ASP A 562 -4.36 -23.50 -23.26
C ASP A 562 -3.64 -22.62 -24.29
N LYS A 563 -2.38 -22.95 -24.53
CA LYS A 563 -1.53 -22.25 -25.52
C LYS A 563 -1.94 -22.53 -26.98
N SER A 564 -2.86 -23.47 -27.25
CA SER A 564 -3.38 -23.74 -28.58
C SER A 564 -4.44 -22.75 -29.05
N LEU A 565 -5.00 -21.96 -28.14
CA LEU A 565 -5.97 -20.93 -28.46
C LEU A 565 -5.36 -19.84 -29.33
N THR A 566 -5.99 -19.53 -30.47
CA THR A 566 -5.53 -18.50 -31.42
C THR A 566 -5.83 -17.07 -30.90
N ASP A 567 -6.86 -16.93 -30.10
CA ASP A 567 -7.21 -15.63 -29.47
C ASP A 567 -6.35 -15.44 -28.21
N ARG A 568 -5.39 -14.50 -28.28
CA ARG A 568 -4.46 -14.18 -27.19
C ARG A 568 -5.18 -13.69 -25.93
N ARG A 569 -6.33 -13.01 -26.07
CA ARG A 569 -7.12 -12.54 -24.93
C ARG A 569 -7.75 -13.68 -24.15
N LYS A 570 -8.09 -14.80 -24.82
CA LYS A 570 -8.56 -16.03 -24.13
C LYS A 570 -7.43 -16.67 -23.32
N GLN A 571 -6.23 -16.73 -23.86
CA GLN A 571 -5.05 -17.18 -23.10
C GLN A 571 -4.80 -16.25 -21.90
N LEU A 572 -4.86 -14.91 -22.12
CA LEU A 572 -4.70 -13.92 -21.08
C LEU A 572 -5.77 -14.04 -19.99
N GLY A 573 -7.03 -14.26 -20.38
CA GLY A 573 -8.13 -14.51 -19.43
C GLY A 573 -7.86 -15.69 -18.52
N GLN A 574 -7.44 -16.83 -19.08
CA GLN A 574 -7.07 -18.02 -18.31
C GLN A 574 -5.87 -17.76 -17.38
N TRP A 575 -4.84 -17.09 -17.89
CA TRP A 575 -3.67 -16.73 -17.08
C TRP A 575 -4.02 -15.80 -15.93
N LEU A 576 -4.82 -14.77 -16.19
CA LEU A 576 -5.20 -13.77 -15.20
C LEU A 576 -5.99 -14.40 -14.05
N THR A 577 -7.02 -15.20 -14.39
CA THR A 577 -8.01 -15.71 -13.43
C THR A 577 -7.65 -17.05 -12.80
N SER A 578 -6.48 -17.59 -13.11
CA SER A 578 -6.00 -18.84 -12.52
C SER A 578 -5.87 -18.73 -10.99
N LYS A 579 -6.21 -19.82 -10.29
CA LYS A 579 -5.98 -19.96 -8.83
C LYS A 579 -4.50 -19.89 -8.46
N GLU A 580 -3.60 -20.23 -9.40
CA GLU A 580 -2.15 -20.19 -9.22
C GLU A 580 -1.58 -18.77 -9.43
N ASN A 581 -2.38 -17.80 -9.92
CA ASN A 581 -1.92 -16.43 -10.11
C ASN A 581 -1.70 -15.75 -8.74
N PRO A 582 -0.45 -15.39 -8.38
CA PRO A 582 -0.13 -14.90 -7.03
C PRO A 582 -0.65 -13.48 -6.74
N TYR A 583 -1.18 -12.80 -7.75
CA TYR A 583 -1.63 -11.41 -7.65
C TYR A 583 -3.15 -11.25 -7.71
N PHE A 584 -3.84 -12.03 -8.53
CA PHE A 584 -5.25 -11.82 -8.88
C PHE A 584 -6.18 -11.81 -7.65
N ALA A 585 -6.23 -12.89 -6.89
CA ALA A 585 -7.02 -12.98 -5.68
C ALA A 585 -6.53 -12.00 -4.60
N LYS A 586 -5.21 -11.94 -4.40
CA LYS A 586 -4.56 -11.08 -3.41
C LYS A 586 -4.87 -9.60 -3.62
N SER A 587 -4.84 -9.12 -4.85
CA SER A 587 -5.15 -7.72 -5.20
C SER A 587 -6.58 -7.36 -4.82
N LEU A 588 -7.55 -8.22 -5.16
CA LEU A 588 -8.94 -7.96 -4.83
C LEU A 588 -9.19 -7.99 -3.32
N VAL A 589 -8.69 -9.02 -2.64
CA VAL A 589 -8.82 -9.16 -1.18
C VAL A 589 -8.27 -7.93 -0.46
N ASN A 590 -7.08 -7.47 -0.85
CA ASN A 590 -6.47 -6.27 -0.29
C ASN A 590 -7.30 -5.00 -0.56
N ARG A 591 -7.87 -4.88 -1.76
CA ARG A 591 -8.74 -3.76 -2.15
C ARG A 591 -10.05 -3.75 -1.36
N TYR A 592 -10.73 -4.90 -1.24
CA TYR A 592 -11.95 -5.02 -0.44
C TYR A 592 -11.68 -4.77 1.03
N TRP A 593 -10.59 -5.30 1.56
CA TRP A 593 -10.14 -4.98 2.92
C TRP A 593 -10.05 -3.48 3.16
N SER A 594 -9.43 -2.74 2.24
CA SER A 594 -9.28 -1.28 2.38
C SER A 594 -10.61 -0.53 2.38
N TYR A 595 -11.61 -1.00 1.64
CA TYR A 595 -12.93 -0.39 1.64
C TYR A 595 -13.63 -0.45 3.00
N PHE A 596 -13.41 -1.53 3.75
CA PHE A 596 -14.00 -1.72 5.06
C PHE A 596 -13.15 -1.17 6.20
N MET A 597 -11.83 -1.30 6.10
CA MET A 597 -10.92 -0.93 7.19
C MET A 597 -10.31 0.47 7.04
N GLY A 598 -10.49 1.10 5.86
CA GLY A 598 -9.97 2.45 5.57
C GLY A 598 -8.53 2.47 5.06
N GLN A 599 -7.81 1.36 5.18
CA GLN A 599 -6.44 1.19 4.68
C GLN A 599 -6.23 -0.27 4.26
N GLY A 600 -5.46 -0.48 3.17
CA GLY A 600 -5.08 -1.82 2.73
C GLY A 600 -4.10 -2.51 3.67
N ILE A 601 -4.05 -3.84 3.62
CA ILE A 601 -2.96 -4.61 4.23
C ILE A 601 -1.65 -4.30 3.49
N ILE A 602 -1.75 -4.07 2.18
CA ILE A 602 -0.74 -3.38 1.35
C ILE A 602 -1.36 -2.05 0.95
N ASP A 603 -0.68 -0.94 1.23
CA ASP A 603 -1.15 0.39 0.89
C ASP A 603 -0.04 1.19 0.16
N PRO A 604 -0.30 1.86 -0.98
CA PRO A 604 -1.55 1.89 -1.75
C PRO A 604 -1.99 0.52 -2.28
N VAL A 605 -3.31 0.30 -2.39
CA VAL A 605 -3.88 -1.03 -2.72
C VAL A 605 -3.53 -1.56 -4.11
N ASP A 606 -3.15 -0.68 -5.02
CA ASP A 606 -2.74 -0.95 -6.40
C ASP A 606 -1.21 -0.90 -6.59
N ASP A 607 -0.44 -1.08 -5.51
CA ASP A 607 1.02 -1.04 -5.50
C ASP A 607 1.62 -2.26 -4.78
N ILE A 608 1.17 -3.45 -5.22
CA ILE A 608 1.68 -4.72 -4.72
C ILE A 608 3.06 -4.97 -5.31
N ARG A 609 4.09 -4.89 -4.47
CA ARG A 609 5.49 -5.08 -4.87
C ARG A 609 6.36 -5.50 -3.69
N SER A 610 7.52 -6.11 -4.00
CA SER A 610 8.47 -6.58 -2.98
C SER A 610 8.96 -5.48 -2.04
N SER A 611 9.04 -4.24 -2.53
CA SER A 611 9.44 -3.09 -1.71
C SER A 611 8.28 -2.42 -0.95
N ASN A 612 7.06 -2.92 -1.08
CA ASN A 612 5.87 -2.49 -0.33
C ASN A 612 5.20 -3.72 0.31
N PRO A 613 5.80 -4.30 1.35
CA PRO A 613 5.30 -5.53 1.95
C PRO A 613 3.99 -5.30 2.71
N PRO A 614 3.17 -6.35 2.83
CA PRO A 614 1.95 -6.28 3.62
C PRO A 614 2.25 -6.01 5.10
N THR A 615 1.42 -5.20 5.74
CA THR A 615 1.52 -4.92 7.18
C THR A 615 1.25 -6.17 8.02
N ASN A 616 0.40 -7.09 7.53
CA ASN A 616 0.13 -8.38 8.14
C ASN A 616 0.08 -9.47 7.05
N PRO A 617 1.24 -10.07 6.71
CA PRO A 617 1.34 -11.08 5.65
C PRO A 617 0.45 -12.29 5.90
N GLU A 618 0.43 -12.77 7.13
CA GLU A 618 -0.32 -13.97 7.54
C GLU A 618 -1.84 -13.76 7.36
N LEU A 619 -2.33 -12.55 7.65
CA LEU A 619 -3.72 -12.18 7.41
C LEU A 619 -4.04 -12.14 5.90
N LEU A 620 -3.18 -11.52 5.12
CA LEU A 620 -3.41 -11.37 3.67
C LEU A 620 -3.41 -12.73 2.98
N GLU A 621 -2.51 -13.63 3.35
CA GLU A 621 -2.46 -15.01 2.85
C GLU A 621 -3.72 -15.77 3.24
N ALA A 622 -4.10 -15.78 4.51
CA ALA A 622 -5.29 -16.49 4.98
C ALA A 622 -6.59 -16.00 4.30
N LEU A 623 -6.73 -14.69 4.09
CA LEU A 623 -7.87 -14.13 3.37
C LEU A 623 -7.86 -14.49 1.89
N THR A 624 -6.68 -14.49 1.26
CA THR A 624 -6.50 -14.86 -0.15
C THR A 624 -6.87 -16.33 -0.37
N ASP A 625 -6.40 -17.21 0.50
CA ASP A 625 -6.68 -18.64 0.45
C ASP A 625 -8.17 -18.92 0.70
N ASP A 626 -8.79 -18.26 1.69
CA ASP A 626 -10.24 -18.41 1.91
C ASP A 626 -11.03 -17.99 0.67
N PHE A 627 -10.67 -16.89 0.03
CA PHE A 627 -11.34 -16.39 -1.16
C PHE A 627 -11.22 -17.34 -2.35
N ILE A 628 -10.01 -17.88 -2.61
CA ILE A 628 -9.78 -18.88 -3.67
C ILE A 628 -10.55 -20.17 -3.39
N ASN A 629 -10.48 -20.67 -2.16
CA ASN A 629 -11.10 -21.94 -1.76
C ASN A 629 -12.63 -21.91 -1.78
N HIS A 630 -13.21 -20.71 -1.70
CA HIS A 630 -14.67 -20.53 -1.80
C HIS A 630 -15.10 -20.00 -3.16
N GLY A 631 -14.32 -20.25 -4.24
CA GLY A 631 -14.74 -20.01 -5.62
C GLY A 631 -14.86 -18.52 -5.96
N PHE A 632 -13.99 -17.67 -5.39
CA PHE A 632 -13.95 -16.22 -5.65
C PHE A 632 -15.28 -15.49 -5.36
N ASP A 633 -16.00 -15.92 -4.32
CA ASP A 633 -17.28 -15.35 -3.90
C ASP A 633 -17.10 -14.01 -3.18
N LEU A 634 -17.52 -12.93 -3.84
CA LEU A 634 -17.41 -11.56 -3.31
C LEU A 634 -18.32 -11.31 -2.11
N LYS A 635 -19.55 -11.88 -2.09
CA LYS A 635 -20.47 -11.72 -0.97
C LYS A 635 -19.92 -12.37 0.29
N ARG A 636 -19.35 -13.58 0.16
CA ARG A 636 -18.69 -14.27 1.25
C ARG A 636 -17.49 -13.49 1.78
N LEU A 637 -16.65 -12.94 0.91
CA LEU A 637 -15.52 -12.10 1.32
C LEU A 637 -15.98 -10.90 2.16
N VAL A 638 -17.04 -10.21 1.70
CA VAL A 638 -17.64 -9.09 2.44
C VAL A 638 -18.17 -9.58 3.81
N GLU A 639 -18.95 -10.66 3.83
CA GLU A 639 -19.49 -11.24 5.07
C GLU A 639 -18.37 -11.59 6.06
N LEU A 640 -17.29 -12.23 5.59
CA LEU A 640 -16.15 -12.60 6.41
C LEU A 640 -15.48 -11.38 7.07
N ILE A 641 -15.25 -10.30 6.29
CA ILE A 641 -14.61 -9.09 6.81
C ILE A 641 -15.50 -8.42 7.85
N VAL A 642 -16.78 -8.17 7.53
CA VAL A 642 -17.65 -7.36 8.39
C VAL A 642 -18.18 -8.12 9.60
N SER A 643 -18.10 -9.46 9.58
CA SER A 643 -18.44 -10.32 10.73
C SER A 643 -17.32 -10.41 11.76
N SER A 644 -16.09 -9.97 11.44
CA SER A 644 -14.96 -10.01 12.35
C SER A 644 -15.15 -9.05 13.53
N HIS A 645 -14.62 -9.42 14.68
CA HIS A 645 -14.51 -8.52 15.83
C HIS A 645 -13.68 -7.26 15.46
N THR A 646 -12.67 -7.43 14.64
CA THR A 646 -11.77 -6.38 14.15
C THR A 646 -12.53 -5.28 13.41
N TYR A 647 -13.43 -5.59 12.48
CA TYR A 647 -14.27 -4.61 11.81
C TYR A 647 -15.25 -3.92 12.77
N GLN A 648 -15.76 -4.66 13.75
CA GLN A 648 -16.78 -4.19 14.69
C GLN A 648 -16.22 -3.39 15.87
N ARG A 649 -14.90 -3.19 15.95
CA ARG A 649 -14.27 -2.38 17.00
C ARG A 649 -14.76 -0.95 17.00
N SER A 650 -14.76 -0.34 18.19
CA SER A 650 -15.01 1.07 18.37
C SER A 650 -13.90 1.93 17.73
N TYR A 651 -14.26 3.13 17.28
CA TYR A 651 -13.28 4.14 16.86
C TYR A 651 -12.61 4.84 18.06
N ARG A 652 -13.15 4.68 19.27
CA ARG A 652 -12.55 5.24 20.49
C ARG A 652 -11.30 4.44 20.83
N SER A 653 -10.16 5.12 20.81
CA SER A 653 -8.88 4.55 21.19
C SER A 653 -8.74 4.41 22.71
N ASN A 654 -7.78 3.62 23.14
CA ASN A 654 -7.30 3.51 24.52
C ASN A 654 -5.82 3.95 24.61
N GLU A 655 -5.25 3.97 25.79
CA GLU A 655 -3.84 4.37 26.02
C GLU A 655 -2.82 3.54 25.21
N TRP A 656 -3.18 2.30 24.86
CA TRP A 656 -2.28 1.37 24.18
C TRP A 656 -2.37 1.43 22.66
N ASN A 657 -3.43 2.00 22.08
CA ASN A 657 -3.65 2.03 20.64
C ASN A 657 -3.92 3.41 20.04
N VAL A 658 -3.85 4.49 20.84
CA VAL A 658 -4.17 5.85 20.39
C VAL A 658 -3.35 6.32 19.18
N ASN A 659 -2.13 5.79 19.01
CA ASN A 659 -1.23 6.10 17.88
C ASN A 659 -1.19 4.98 16.83
N ASP A 660 -2.07 3.97 16.93
CA ASP A 660 -2.11 2.88 15.96
C ASP A 660 -3.02 3.24 14.80
N THR A 661 -2.44 3.47 13.64
CA THR A 661 -3.16 3.76 12.39
C THR A 661 -3.06 2.62 11.36
N VAL A 662 -2.32 1.54 11.68
CA VAL A 662 -1.91 0.52 10.70
C VAL A 662 -2.37 -0.89 11.07
N ASN A 663 -2.51 -1.21 12.37
CA ASN A 663 -2.70 -2.59 12.84
C ASN A 663 -4.17 -2.93 13.16
N TYR A 664 -5.10 -2.07 12.77
CA TYR A 664 -6.54 -2.31 12.92
C TYR A 664 -7.00 -2.54 14.37
N SER A 665 -6.28 -1.97 15.35
CA SER A 665 -6.61 -2.12 16.77
C SER A 665 -7.87 -1.36 17.19
N HIS A 666 -8.31 -0.40 16.39
CA HIS A 666 -9.58 0.32 16.49
C HIS A 666 -10.06 0.74 15.11
N ALA A 667 -11.33 1.10 14.98
CA ALA A 667 -11.87 1.58 13.72
C ALA A 667 -11.35 2.99 13.41
N LEU A 668 -10.92 3.23 12.18
CA LEU A 668 -10.50 4.56 11.73
C LEU A 668 -11.72 5.30 11.15
N PRO A 669 -12.04 6.51 11.64
CA PRO A 669 -13.09 7.33 11.05
C PRO A 669 -12.79 7.66 9.59
N ARG A 670 -13.72 7.34 8.69
CA ARG A 670 -13.58 7.58 7.25
C ARG A 670 -14.60 8.61 6.80
N ARG A 671 -14.17 9.59 6.03
CA ARG A 671 -15.08 10.56 5.44
C ARG A 671 -16.04 9.88 4.49
N LEU A 672 -17.32 10.30 4.48
CA LEU A 672 -18.29 9.83 3.48
C LEU A 672 -17.84 10.24 2.08
N THR A 673 -18.03 9.34 1.10
CA THR A 673 -17.81 9.70 -0.31
C THR A 673 -18.85 10.75 -0.76
N ALA A 674 -18.59 11.43 -1.86
CA ALA A 674 -19.48 12.48 -2.36
C ALA A 674 -20.93 11.97 -2.52
N GLU A 675 -21.06 10.78 -3.10
CA GLU A 675 -22.37 10.15 -3.33
C GLU A 675 -23.04 9.73 -2.02
N GLN A 676 -22.29 9.12 -1.09
CA GLN A 676 -22.82 8.75 0.23
C GLN A 676 -23.24 9.99 1.01
N LEU A 677 -22.44 11.06 0.99
CA LEU A 677 -22.75 12.30 1.68
C LEU A 677 -24.03 12.94 1.13
N TYR A 678 -24.15 13.05 -0.19
CA TYR A 678 -25.36 13.58 -0.84
C TYR A 678 -26.59 12.73 -0.49
N ASP A 679 -26.52 11.42 -0.73
CA ASP A 679 -27.63 10.51 -0.48
C ASP A 679 -28.06 10.49 1.00
N THR A 680 -27.08 10.60 1.92
CA THR A 680 -27.34 10.65 3.37
C THR A 680 -28.00 11.97 3.78
N ILE A 681 -27.60 13.12 3.20
CA ILE A 681 -28.26 14.43 3.44
C ILE A 681 -29.74 14.35 2.98
N ILE A 682 -29.97 13.86 1.77
CA ILE A 682 -31.33 13.73 1.23
C ILE A 682 -32.17 12.76 2.06
N ALA A 683 -31.61 11.65 2.50
CA ALA A 683 -32.30 10.68 3.36
C ALA A 683 -32.61 11.26 4.75
N ALA A 684 -31.65 11.96 5.37
CA ALA A 684 -31.80 12.56 6.69
C ALA A 684 -32.88 13.67 6.72
N THR A 685 -32.92 14.50 5.66
CA THR A 685 -33.90 15.58 5.53
C THR A 685 -35.27 15.13 5.05
N GLY A 686 -35.35 13.89 4.48
CA GLY A 686 -36.59 13.38 3.88
C GLY A 686 -37.01 14.16 2.63
N SER A 687 -36.13 14.95 2.03
CA SER A 687 -36.41 15.69 0.81
C SER A 687 -36.48 14.78 -0.42
N PRO A 688 -37.27 15.13 -1.48
CA PRO A 688 -37.35 14.33 -2.68
C PRO A 688 -36.05 14.22 -3.44
N ARG A 689 -35.75 13.03 -3.98
CA ARG A 689 -34.61 12.80 -4.85
C ARG A 689 -34.93 13.24 -6.28
N ASN A 690 -34.30 14.31 -6.71
CA ASN A 690 -34.46 14.83 -8.08
C ASN A 690 -33.08 15.25 -8.62
N ILE A 691 -32.44 14.35 -9.39
CA ILE A 691 -31.14 14.61 -10.03
C ILE A 691 -31.44 14.81 -11.53
N PRO A 692 -31.10 15.97 -12.12
CA PRO A 692 -31.29 16.22 -13.54
C PRO A 692 -30.58 15.18 -14.41
N GLY A 693 -31.23 14.70 -15.48
CA GLY A 693 -30.66 13.74 -16.43
C GLY A 693 -30.80 12.26 -16.07
N VAL A 694 -31.49 11.96 -14.96
CA VAL A 694 -31.85 10.58 -14.58
C VAL A 694 -33.31 10.54 -14.10
N PRO A 695 -33.96 9.36 -14.09
CA PRO A 695 -35.32 9.21 -13.58
C PRO A 695 -35.48 9.71 -12.13
N ALA A 696 -36.66 10.24 -11.79
CA ALA A 696 -36.95 10.65 -10.42
C ALA A 696 -36.75 9.49 -9.42
N GLY A 697 -36.23 9.79 -8.24
CA GLY A 697 -35.96 8.81 -7.20
C GLY A 697 -34.58 8.16 -7.24
N PHE A 698 -33.82 8.40 -8.32
CA PHE A 698 -32.42 7.92 -8.38
C PHE A 698 -31.59 8.53 -7.25
N ARG A 699 -30.73 7.71 -6.66
CA ARG A 699 -29.70 8.11 -5.70
C ARG A 699 -28.42 8.51 -6.43
N ALA A 700 -27.61 9.38 -5.80
CA ALA A 700 -26.28 9.70 -6.32
C ALA A 700 -25.39 8.45 -6.50
N GLY A 701 -25.49 7.49 -5.57
CA GLY A 701 -24.80 6.20 -5.68
C GLY A 701 -25.26 5.32 -6.85
N GLN A 702 -26.35 5.64 -7.52
CA GLN A 702 -26.88 4.90 -8.68
C GLN A 702 -26.54 5.56 -10.02
N LEU A 703 -25.86 6.71 -10.02
CA LEU A 703 -25.54 7.44 -11.25
C LEU A 703 -24.64 6.62 -12.18
N PRO A 704 -25.02 6.49 -13.46
CA PRO A 704 -24.26 5.69 -14.42
C PRO A 704 -22.97 6.37 -14.85
N ASP A 705 -22.94 7.70 -14.81
CA ASP A 705 -21.90 8.53 -15.44
C ASP A 705 -21.47 9.68 -14.53
N PRO A 706 -20.16 9.92 -14.38
CA PRO A 706 -19.64 11.03 -13.59
C PRO A 706 -19.95 12.41 -14.22
N GLN A 707 -20.24 12.47 -15.52
CA GLN A 707 -20.55 13.74 -16.20
C GLN A 707 -22.00 14.21 -16.03
N ILE A 708 -22.84 13.48 -15.31
CA ILE A 708 -24.15 13.98 -14.90
C ILE A 708 -23.96 15.13 -13.93
N GLY A 709 -24.41 16.33 -14.35
CA GLY A 709 -24.12 17.59 -13.68
C GLY A 709 -24.76 17.71 -12.30
N LEU A 710 -24.03 17.40 -11.26
CA LEU A 710 -24.39 17.66 -9.86
C LEU A 710 -23.16 18.26 -9.15
N LYS A 711 -23.08 19.59 -9.16
CA LYS A 711 -21.93 20.37 -8.64
C LYS A 711 -21.50 19.96 -7.23
N PHE A 712 -22.44 19.52 -6.40
CA PHE A 712 -22.14 19.03 -5.06
C PHE A 712 -21.19 17.82 -5.11
N LEU A 713 -21.44 16.84 -5.97
CA LEU A 713 -20.60 15.66 -6.07
C LEU A 713 -19.18 16.00 -6.54
N ASP A 714 -19.06 16.90 -7.52
CA ASP A 714 -17.75 17.31 -8.05
C ASP A 714 -16.93 18.05 -6.98
N MET A 715 -17.59 18.92 -6.21
CA MET A 715 -16.97 19.65 -5.11
C MET A 715 -16.50 18.71 -3.99
N PHE A 716 -17.25 17.64 -3.72
CA PHE A 716 -16.92 16.67 -2.66
C PHE A 716 -16.07 15.50 -3.12
N GLY A 717 -15.52 15.54 -4.34
CA GLY A 717 -14.47 14.64 -4.82
C GLY A 717 -15.00 13.33 -5.43
N ARG A 718 -16.14 13.40 -6.17
CA ARG A 718 -16.60 12.29 -7.02
C ARG A 718 -15.49 11.88 -7.97
N ALA A 719 -15.31 10.56 -8.19
CA ALA A 719 -14.35 10.04 -9.16
C ALA A 719 -14.72 10.48 -10.59
N PRO A 720 -13.79 11.08 -11.36
CA PRO A 720 -14.02 11.41 -12.76
C PRO A 720 -14.04 10.19 -13.68
N ARG A 721 -13.60 9.02 -13.21
CA ARG A 721 -13.52 7.75 -13.94
C ARG A 721 -12.65 7.85 -15.20
N GLU A 722 -11.47 8.44 -15.08
CA GLU A 722 -10.50 8.62 -16.15
C GLU A 722 -9.24 7.77 -16.00
N SER A 723 -9.02 7.21 -14.81
CA SER A 723 -7.97 6.23 -14.52
C SER A 723 -8.47 5.10 -13.60
N PRO A 724 -7.81 3.94 -13.58
CA PRO A 724 -8.18 2.83 -12.69
C PRO A 724 -7.66 3.00 -11.26
N CYS A 725 -7.26 4.21 -10.86
CA CYS A 725 -6.67 4.50 -9.54
C CYS A 725 -7.76 4.83 -8.51
N GLU A 726 -7.69 4.21 -7.34
CA GLU A 726 -8.48 4.61 -6.17
C GLU A 726 -8.23 6.08 -5.75
N CYS A 727 -7.07 6.63 -6.11
CA CYS A 727 -6.68 8.00 -5.83
C CYS A 727 -7.50 9.07 -6.58
N GLU A 728 -8.35 8.68 -7.54
CA GLU A 728 -9.25 9.62 -8.23
C GLU A 728 -10.30 10.21 -7.31
N ARG A 729 -10.71 9.49 -6.27
CA ARG A 729 -11.58 10.02 -5.22
C ARG A 729 -10.78 10.87 -4.26
N SER A 730 -10.99 12.20 -4.27
CA SER A 730 -10.28 13.09 -3.38
C SER A 730 -10.87 13.07 -1.97
N ALA A 731 -10.08 12.59 -1.01
CA ALA A 731 -10.40 12.71 0.42
C ALA A 731 -9.95 14.06 1.03
N LYS A 732 -9.25 14.92 0.26
CA LYS A 732 -8.75 16.20 0.75
C LYS A 732 -9.89 17.15 1.08
N VAL A 733 -9.80 17.79 2.24
CA VAL A 733 -10.75 18.84 2.66
C VAL A 733 -10.34 20.16 2.00
N SER A 734 -11.31 20.90 1.47
CA SER A 734 -11.10 22.23 0.92
C SER A 734 -12.01 23.25 1.59
N LEU A 735 -11.58 24.51 1.56
CA LEU A 735 -12.41 25.62 2.08
C LEU A 735 -13.77 25.68 1.38
N GLY A 736 -13.83 25.42 0.06
CA GLY A 736 -15.07 25.39 -0.70
C GLY A 736 -16.04 24.32 -0.21
N GLN A 737 -15.54 23.15 0.19
CA GLN A 737 -16.37 22.09 0.80
C GLN A 737 -16.94 22.53 2.14
N THR A 738 -16.12 23.12 3.01
CA THR A 738 -16.55 23.63 4.32
C THR A 738 -17.60 24.72 4.16
N LEU A 739 -17.39 25.68 3.29
CA LEU A 739 -18.36 26.75 3.03
C LEU A 739 -19.68 26.19 2.44
N ASN A 740 -19.60 25.17 1.61
CA ASN A 740 -20.80 24.54 1.04
C ASN A 740 -21.60 23.73 2.08
N LEU A 741 -20.94 23.10 3.04
CA LEU A 741 -21.60 22.44 4.17
C LEU A 741 -22.35 23.47 5.06
N VAL A 742 -21.73 24.61 5.33
CA VAL A 742 -22.30 25.64 6.22
C VAL A 742 -23.41 26.41 5.52
N ASN A 743 -23.19 26.87 4.27
CA ASN A 743 -24.08 27.82 3.58
C ASN A 743 -24.56 27.32 2.21
N GLY A 744 -24.27 26.09 1.84
CA GLY A 744 -24.59 25.58 0.50
C GLY A 744 -26.08 25.32 0.29
N PRO A 745 -26.58 25.55 -0.94
CA PRO A 745 -28.02 25.43 -1.23
C PRO A 745 -28.52 23.98 -1.12
N THR A 746 -27.66 22.99 -1.28
CA THR A 746 -28.05 21.57 -1.18
C THR A 746 -28.57 21.25 0.22
N ILE A 747 -27.87 21.65 1.26
CA ILE A 747 -28.27 21.39 2.66
C ILE A 747 -29.43 22.31 3.05
N ALA A 748 -29.31 23.60 2.82
CA ALA A 748 -30.33 24.59 3.21
C ALA A 748 -31.68 24.26 2.58
N ASN A 749 -31.72 24.03 1.25
CA ASN A 749 -32.97 23.72 0.56
C ASN A 749 -33.58 22.37 0.95
N SER A 750 -32.70 21.38 1.29
CA SER A 750 -33.17 20.06 1.72
C SER A 750 -33.82 20.10 3.11
N ILE A 751 -33.27 20.89 4.04
CA ILE A 751 -33.79 21.04 5.42
C ILE A 751 -35.18 21.69 5.40
N ILE A 752 -35.34 22.77 4.61
CA ILE A 752 -36.61 23.55 4.56
C ILE A 752 -37.62 23.01 3.55
N HIS A 753 -37.34 21.86 2.92
CA HIS A 753 -38.20 21.35 1.84
C HIS A 753 -39.60 21.06 2.34
N PRO A 754 -40.70 21.53 1.64
CA PRO A 754 -42.07 21.33 2.08
C PRO A 754 -42.53 19.89 2.28
N GLN A 755 -41.87 18.93 1.59
CA GLN A 755 -42.13 17.50 1.73
C GLN A 755 -41.07 16.81 2.64
N GLY A 756 -40.18 17.58 3.27
CA GLY A 756 -39.12 17.08 4.14
C GLY A 756 -39.63 16.68 5.53
N LEU A 757 -38.74 16.08 6.29
CA LEU A 757 -39.02 15.57 7.65
C LEU A 757 -39.59 16.66 8.57
N ILE A 758 -39.00 17.85 8.57
CA ILE A 758 -39.39 18.94 9.50
C ILE A 758 -40.81 19.43 9.16
N ALA A 759 -41.09 19.64 7.89
CA ALA A 759 -42.43 20.02 7.43
C ALA A 759 -43.49 18.95 7.79
N LYS A 760 -43.14 17.67 7.68
CA LYS A 760 -44.01 16.56 8.10
C LYS A 760 -44.27 16.59 9.60
N LEU A 761 -43.19 16.69 10.44
CA LEU A 761 -43.35 16.76 11.88
C LEU A 761 -44.17 17.95 12.34
N ALA A 762 -44.01 19.11 11.69
CA ALA A 762 -44.82 20.31 11.95
C ALA A 762 -46.31 20.07 11.59
N SER A 763 -46.58 19.40 10.46
CA SER A 763 -47.97 19.07 10.03
C SER A 763 -48.63 18.06 10.98
N GLU A 764 -47.90 17.16 11.55
CA GLU A 764 -48.33 16.18 12.55
C GLU A 764 -48.44 16.79 13.96
N LYS A 765 -48.08 18.06 14.14
CA LYS A 765 -47.99 18.75 15.45
C LYS A 765 -47.23 17.95 16.48
N ALA A 766 -46.10 17.36 16.07
CA ALA A 766 -45.19 16.60 16.93
C ALA A 766 -44.68 17.51 18.06
N ASP A 767 -44.62 16.97 19.29
CA ASP A 767 -44.02 17.68 20.40
C ASP A 767 -42.50 17.83 20.23
N ASN A 768 -41.87 18.67 21.05
CA ASN A 768 -40.44 18.96 20.94
C ASN A 768 -39.61 17.69 21.13
N LYS A 769 -39.95 16.82 22.07
CA LYS A 769 -39.24 15.58 22.38
C LYS A 769 -39.24 14.60 21.19
N LYS A 770 -40.44 14.38 20.60
CA LYS A 770 -40.62 13.55 19.40
C LYS A 770 -39.86 14.14 18.21
N THR A 771 -39.85 15.46 18.08
CA THR A 771 -39.13 16.15 17.00
C THR A 771 -37.61 15.99 17.16
N ILE A 772 -37.05 16.25 18.33
CA ILE A 772 -35.63 16.04 18.63
C ILE A 772 -35.24 14.60 18.35
N GLU A 773 -35.98 13.64 18.88
CA GLU A 773 -35.72 12.20 18.67
C GLU A 773 -35.74 11.83 17.19
N SER A 774 -36.72 12.33 16.42
CA SER A 774 -36.84 12.06 14.99
C SER A 774 -35.65 12.61 14.20
N VAL A 775 -35.18 13.80 14.53
CA VAL A 775 -34.01 14.42 13.91
C VAL A 775 -32.74 13.60 14.21
N TYR A 776 -32.51 13.21 15.46
CA TYR A 776 -31.35 12.39 15.83
C TYR A 776 -31.35 11.03 15.11
N LEU A 777 -32.48 10.36 15.06
CA LEU A 777 -32.64 9.09 14.38
C LEU A 777 -32.39 9.21 12.87
N SER A 778 -32.84 10.27 12.23
CA SER A 778 -32.66 10.49 10.78
C SER A 778 -31.25 10.91 10.43
N VAL A 779 -30.62 11.77 11.25
CA VAL A 779 -29.29 12.31 10.94
C VAL A 779 -28.18 11.40 11.47
N LEU A 780 -28.23 10.99 12.74
CA LEU A 780 -27.15 10.26 13.41
C LEU A 780 -27.42 8.75 13.56
N CYS A 781 -28.59 8.27 13.15
CA CYS A 781 -29.00 6.86 13.26
C CYS A 781 -28.94 6.31 14.70
N ARG A 782 -29.24 7.14 15.68
CA ARG A 782 -29.29 6.79 17.10
C ARG A 782 -30.29 7.68 17.86
N PHE A 783 -30.69 7.25 19.01
CA PHE A 783 -31.39 8.11 19.94
C PHE A 783 -30.47 9.22 20.49
N PRO A 784 -31.01 10.42 20.84
CA PRO A 784 -30.25 11.37 21.62
C PRO A 784 -29.93 10.80 23.01
N THR A 785 -28.81 11.19 23.59
CA THR A 785 -28.52 10.91 25.00
C THR A 785 -29.46 11.74 25.90
N GLU A 786 -29.50 11.44 27.20
CA GLU A 786 -30.28 12.23 28.15
C GLU A 786 -29.88 13.72 28.17
N ASP A 787 -28.55 13.99 28.13
CA ASP A 787 -28.05 15.37 28.06
C ASP A 787 -28.39 16.05 26.74
N GLU A 788 -28.28 15.34 25.60
CA GLU A 788 -28.65 15.88 24.30
C GLU A 788 -30.15 16.17 24.21
N MET A 789 -30.98 15.33 24.80
CA MET A 789 -32.42 15.55 24.86
C MET A 789 -32.73 16.78 25.71
N LYS A 790 -32.18 16.89 26.90
CA LYS A 790 -32.38 18.01 27.83
C LYS A 790 -31.94 19.35 27.19
N ASN A 791 -30.74 19.35 26.60
CA ASN A 791 -30.23 20.55 25.93
C ASN A 791 -31.07 20.92 24.71
N GLY A 792 -31.55 19.92 23.97
CA GLY A 792 -32.47 20.11 22.85
C GLY A 792 -33.80 20.73 23.27
N GLU A 793 -34.44 20.23 24.34
CA GLU A 793 -35.69 20.78 24.87
C GLU A 793 -35.52 22.24 25.34
N GLN A 794 -34.40 22.52 26.00
CA GLN A 794 -34.07 23.91 26.41
C GLN A 794 -33.92 24.81 25.17
N PHE A 795 -33.16 24.38 24.15
CA PHE A 795 -32.95 25.12 22.91
C PHE A 795 -34.26 25.40 22.18
N PHE A 796 -35.16 24.43 22.08
CA PHE A 796 -36.49 24.60 21.47
C PHE A 796 -37.32 25.64 22.24
N THR A 797 -37.20 25.69 23.57
CA THR A 797 -37.86 26.67 24.40
C THR A 797 -37.32 28.09 24.20
N GLU A 798 -36.00 28.22 24.08
CA GLU A 798 -35.31 29.49 23.85
C GLU A 798 -35.61 30.10 22.49
N VAL A 799 -35.64 29.30 21.43
CA VAL A 799 -35.95 29.71 20.04
C VAL A 799 -37.44 30.10 19.92
N GLY A 800 -38.35 29.43 20.65
CA GLY A 800 -39.75 29.69 20.66
C GLY A 800 -40.55 29.30 19.40
N SER A 801 -39.87 28.91 18.32
CA SER A 801 -40.44 28.39 17.09
C SER A 801 -40.00 26.95 16.91
N PRO A 802 -40.85 25.94 17.13
CA PRO A 802 -40.43 24.52 17.01
C PRO A 802 -39.87 24.14 15.64
N SER A 803 -40.41 24.76 14.56
CA SER A 803 -39.94 24.50 13.21
C SER A 803 -38.55 25.07 12.96
N GLU A 804 -38.29 26.30 13.41
CA GLU A 804 -36.96 26.93 13.28
C GLU A 804 -35.93 26.17 14.14
N ALA A 805 -36.26 25.86 15.39
CA ALA A 805 -35.40 25.07 16.28
C ALA A 805 -35.06 23.70 15.67
N ALA A 806 -36.03 23.03 15.03
CA ALA A 806 -35.79 21.74 14.37
C ALA A 806 -34.88 21.90 13.14
N GLN A 807 -34.99 22.98 12.36
CA GLN A 807 -34.11 23.27 11.21
C GLN A 807 -32.69 23.53 11.67
N ASP A 808 -32.49 24.32 12.70
CA ASP A 808 -31.17 24.63 13.27
C ASP A 808 -30.53 23.40 13.89
N LEU A 809 -31.30 22.58 14.63
CA LEU A 809 -30.81 21.32 15.16
C LEU A 809 -30.35 20.38 14.04
N MET A 810 -31.17 20.21 13.01
CA MET A 810 -30.83 19.35 11.86
C MET A 810 -29.59 19.88 11.15
N TRP A 811 -29.48 21.16 10.92
CA TRP A 811 -28.30 21.78 10.33
C TRP A 811 -27.04 21.54 11.18
N ALA A 812 -27.11 21.73 12.48
CA ALA A 812 -26.00 21.51 13.40
C ALA A 812 -25.54 20.04 13.38
N LEU A 813 -26.46 19.09 13.40
CA LEU A 813 -26.15 17.67 13.37
C LEU A 813 -25.56 17.24 12.02
N ILE A 814 -26.04 17.75 10.87
CA ILE A 814 -25.48 17.46 9.54
C ILE A 814 -24.05 18.00 9.43
N ASN A 815 -23.72 19.10 10.07
CA ASN A 815 -22.37 19.66 10.09
C ASN A 815 -21.44 19.02 11.15
N SER A 816 -21.95 18.10 11.96
CA SER A 816 -21.15 17.42 12.97
C SER A 816 -20.23 16.37 12.38
N SER A 817 -19.10 16.11 13.04
CA SER A 817 -18.20 15.01 12.68
C SER A 817 -18.87 13.62 12.79
N ALA A 818 -19.91 13.51 13.63
CA ALA A 818 -20.71 12.27 13.75
C ALA A 818 -21.51 11.95 12.50
N PHE A 819 -21.90 12.96 11.71
CA PHE A 819 -22.58 12.79 10.44
C PHE A 819 -21.60 12.64 9.27
N LEU A 820 -20.57 13.49 9.21
CA LEU A 820 -19.66 13.59 8.05
C LEU A 820 -18.70 12.40 7.91
N PHE A 821 -18.51 11.65 8.99
CA PHE A 821 -17.60 10.49 9.00
C PHE A 821 -18.36 9.19 9.29
N ASN A 822 -17.93 8.13 8.65
CA ASN A 822 -18.25 6.76 9.01
C ASN A 822 -17.27 6.30 10.09
N ARG A 823 -17.76 5.98 11.29
CA ARG A 823 -16.98 5.73 12.50
C ARG A 823 -17.11 4.30 12.97
#